data_c16b6f79a5934da2f215c2e3e99d0fe2
#
_entry.id   c16b6f79a5934da2f215c2e3e99d0fe2
#
_cell.length_a   1.000
_cell.length_b   1.000
_cell.length_c   1.000
_cell.angle_alpha   90.00
_cell.angle_beta   90.00
_cell.angle_gamma   90.00
#
_symmetry.space_group_name_H-M   'P 1'
#
loop_
_entity.id
_entity.type
_entity.pdbx_description
1 polymer ?
#
loop_
_entity_poly.entity_id
_entity_poly.type
_entity_poly.pdbx_seq_one_letter_code
_entity_poly.pdbx_strand_id
1 'polypeptide(L)'
;MVSERIIVKRKVWAKDDNSLFIYSVEPVVPWETILEKHKIYKSYSVFSEFQLFEGEEIKVELSKKSSKNGDQFWVDSVTQEFPQTPQAQWRFIDNIARSINVVRLIQHLEESGFIDRLTCPINKILSVHINRFNDDIPYDFAVNYLDDNSSYINKDKFVKLYNSLNNSQNYAVFCEELEESSKAFTQIQAEKLIATIGTPERTAEMIRKSLFKVLDYNIEGIGFKTMDSVREKLYKLYPTNPVYQPDSENRVRYGAFDVLKSFIEKSGNTMVDLNTFYSETVQGLGLPKDKIEKLVEESRIEDIEMIMLADRSELLSWKVVVIDSLVTTADYWNAELRIYRKIVNSKNDKSLLMNNFEEKLDQYLSKTDYEPSDEQRQFFTSMNENKISMIVGPGGTGKTRTVAEAIQFLNESGFKVQLLAPTGKAAQNLSSYAGYPATTIHKAYKIGVSAKGRLELPTDKDNPDVIFIDEFSMVDSILLSELFKRTSQYYKTRFVVVGDESQLPSVSPGNLLHVFIREKLTSLTRLTKSFRLKLTEGGISQLSTEFREGRFTLTNNDDQVFTISKDLVAQNLEDEVSILSRVLGAYKVMLKNNVDIKDIMVLTPSNKGILGQLNLNNRIQELIRDFYEKDLFDFYLESKQFGEIVRFYKDDFVIFKNNRSFPTADSAIHNAEEFTEEELSEVYQNNGDIGKIIDISGNGVLIENIITGEVVLVFADQVSEELGLGYAYTIHKSQGSESKYGIMVVSGKHYYQANSNLLYTGITRFKERCYLFASFKTLRNKVKIFENKKRSTLLDFFVEKDKEKDVVF
;
A
#
# COMPACT_ATOMS: atom_id res chain seq x y z
N MET A 1 29.67 29.51 4.32
CA MET A 1 29.45 28.51 5.37
C MET A 1 30.39 28.84 6.50
N VAL A 2 29.92 28.87 7.73
CA VAL A 2 30.74 29.17 8.92
C VAL A 2 30.54 27.99 9.85
N SER A 3 31.65 27.39 10.29
CA SER A 3 31.60 26.27 11.25
C SER A 3 31.56 26.87 12.67
N GLU A 4 30.53 26.53 13.42
CA GLU A 4 30.24 27.11 14.73
C GLU A 4 29.90 26.03 15.74
N ARG A 5 30.27 26.25 17.03
CA ARG A 5 29.73 25.51 18.16
C ARG A 5 28.56 26.27 18.76
N ILE A 6 27.42 25.63 18.86
CA ILE A 6 26.20 26.19 19.41
C ILE A 6 25.64 25.34 20.54
N ILE A 7 24.95 25.99 21.48
CA ILE A 7 24.14 25.31 22.48
C ILE A 7 22.66 25.48 22.07
N VAL A 8 21.96 24.39 21.91
CA VAL A 8 20.53 24.40 21.60
C VAL A 8 19.75 24.75 22.85
N LYS A 9 19.05 25.88 22.87
CA LYS A 9 18.29 26.33 24.06
C LYS A 9 16.88 25.74 24.10
N ARG A 10 16.16 25.82 22.99
CA ARG A 10 14.81 25.24 22.88
C ARG A 10 14.43 25.05 21.43
N LYS A 11 13.55 24.07 21.19
CA LYS A 11 12.82 23.93 19.95
C LYS A 11 11.69 24.95 19.91
N VAL A 12 11.71 25.85 18.92
CA VAL A 12 10.72 26.92 18.76
C VAL A 12 9.53 26.41 17.94
N TRP A 13 9.82 25.62 16.90
CA TRP A 13 8.81 25.11 15.99
C TRP A 13 9.34 23.88 15.23
N ALA A 14 8.44 23.00 14.82
CA ALA A 14 8.72 21.90 13.92
C ALA A 14 7.61 21.80 12.87
N LYS A 15 7.97 21.43 11.64
CA LYS A 15 7.00 21.08 10.61
C LYS A 15 6.37 19.73 10.96
N ASP A 16 5.10 19.52 10.59
CA ASP A 16 4.31 18.33 10.95
C ASP A 16 4.94 16.98 10.53
N ASP A 17 5.71 16.99 9.44
CA ASP A 17 6.44 15.83 8.91
C ASP A 17 7.86 15.67 9.52
N ASN A 18 8.20 16.48 10.53
CA ASN A 18 9.54 16.56 11.13
C ASN A 18 10.68 16.73 10.10
N SER A 19 10.40 17.29 8.93
CA SER A 19 11.40 17.53 7.90
C SER A 19 12.13 18.88 8.06
N LEU A 20 11.60 19.76 8.92
CA LEU A 20 12.18 21.06 9.19
C LEU A 20 11.88 21.50 10.62
N PHE A 21 12.89 22.05 11.30
CA PHE A 21 12.80 22.53 12.67
C PHE A 21 13.32 23.96 12.77
N ILE A 22 12.86 24.69 13.78
CA ILE A 22 13.42 25.99 14.18
C ILE A 22 13.84 25.89 15.64
N TYR A 23 15.12 26.16 15.90
CA TYR A 23 15.67 26.13 17.24
C TYR A 23 16.18 27.52 17.64
N SER A 24 16.03 27.88 18.93
CA SER A 24 16.75 28.97 19.55
C SER A 24 18.07 28.44 20.05
N VAL A 25 19.20 29.08 19.67
CA VAL A 25 20.55 28.60 19.98
C VAL A 25 21.41 29.75 20.53
N GLU A 26 22.44 29.39 21.31
CA GLU A 26 23.50 30.29 21.74
C GLU A 26 24.84 29.76 21.24
N PRO A 27 25.78 30.61 20.81
CA PRO A 27 27.13 30.19 20.46
C PRO A 27 27.97 29.92 21.70
N VAL A 28 28.87 28.94 21.60
CA VAL A 28 29.76 28.52 22.70
C VAL A 28 31.01 29.38 22.80
N VAL A 29 31.47 29.99 21.72
CA VAL A 29 32.68 30.83 21.66
C VAL A 29 32.29 32.33 21.58
N PRO A 30 33.03 33.23 22.26
CA PRO A 30 32.72 34.67 22.18
C PRO A 30 32.65 35.12 20.73
N TRP A 31 31.61 35.77 20.42
CA TRP A 31 31.12 36.27 19.14
C TRP A 31 32.05 37.17 18.31
N GLU A 32 33.29 37.32 18.64
CA GLU A 32 34.23 38.20 17.94
C GLU A 32 34.43 37.85 16.46
N THR A 33 34.22 36.58 16.09
CA THR A 33 34.44 36.12 14.73
C THR A 33 33.21 36.21 13.83
N ILE A 34 31.99 36.12 14.39
CA ILE A 34 30.74 36.24 13.62
C ILE A 34 30.23 37.69 13.58
N LEU A 35 30.61 38.51 14.53
CA LEU A 35 29.97 39.79 14.88
C LEU A 35 30.59 41.03 14.29
N GLU A 36 31.72 40.99 13.65
CA GLU A 36 32.19 42.14 12.88
C GLU A 36 31.27 42.54 11.74
N LYS A 37 30.27 41.72 11.40
CA LYS A 37 29.32 41.99 10.32
C LYS A 37 27.85 42.11 10.73
N HIS A 38 27.39 41.65 11.91
CA HIS A 38 25.95 41.67 12.24
C HIS A 38 25.65 42.02 13.71
N LYS A 39 24.62 42.82 13.96
CA LYS A 39 24.17 43.28 15.28
C LYS A 39 23.75 42.13 16.19
N ILE A 40 24.17 42.23 17.44
CA ILE A 40 24.18 41.21 18.48
C ILE A 40 22.80 40.84 19.02
N TYR A 41 22.48 39.56 19.06
CA TYR A 41 21.53 38.98 20.00
C TYR A 41 22.23 37.85 20.81
N LYS A 42 21.95 37.76 22.13
CA LYS A 42 22.49 36.70 22.99
C LYS A 42 22.06 35.30 22.58
N SER A 43 20.95 35.18 21.87
CA SER A 43 20.44 33.95 21.25
C SER A 43 19.84 34.29 19.90
N TYR A 44 19.89 33.35 18.94
CA TYR A 44 19.29 33.49 17.61
C TYR A 44 18.60 32.22 17.17
N SER A 45 17.72 32.31 16.16
CA SER A 45 17.02 31.18 15.64
C SER A 45 17.76 30.56 14.44
N VAL A 46 17.90 29.25 14.43
CA VAL A 46 18.42 28.49 13.30
C VAL A 46 17.34 27.58 12.74
N PHE A 47 17.30 27.48 11.40
CA PHE A 47 16.51 26.50 10.67
C PHE A 47 17.35 25.25 10.47
N SER A 48 16.80 24.07 10.75
CA SER A 48 17.51 22.81 10.65
C SER A 48 16.64 21.72 10.08
N GLU A 49 17.15 20.97 9.12
CA GLU A 49 16.58 19.68 8.70
C GLU A 49 17.03 18.53 9.63
N PHE A 50 17.90 18.83 10.57
CA PHE A 50 18.39 17.90 11.59
C PHE A 50 17.61 18.12 12.89
N GLN A 51 17.25 17.02 13.56
CA GLN A 51 16.70 17.09 14.90
C GLN A 51 17.82 17.38 15.89
N LEU A 52 17.74 18.52 16.57
CA LEU A 52 18.67 18.96 17.59
C LEU A 52 18.01 18.84 18.97
N PHE A 53 18.80 18.58 20.01
CA PHE A 53 18.28 18.37 21.37
C PHE A 53 18.58 19.57 22.27
N GLU A 54 17.58 19.96 23.06
CA GLU A 54 17.75 21.09 23.99
C GLU A 54 18.86 20.83 25.02
N GLY A 55 19.72 21.83 25.23
CA GLY A 55 20.88 21.76 26.12
C GLY A 55 22.13 21.11 25.49
N GLU A 56 22.04 20.63 24.26
CA GLU A 56 23.17 20.03 23.56
C GLU A 56 24.11 21.10 23.01
N GLU A 57 25.44 20.89 23.23
CA GLU A 57 26.49 21.62 22.56
C GLU A 57 26.94 20.86 21.34
N ILE A 58 26.69 21.43 20.15
CA ILE A 58 26.97 20.78 18.86
C ILE A 58 27.81 21.69 17.98
N LYS A 59 28.63 21.06 17.13
CA LYS A 59 29.32 21.74 16.05
C LYS A 59 28.49 21.68 14.79
N VAL A 60 28.17 22.84 14.25
CA VAL A 60 27.30 22.97 13.05
C VAL A 60 27.99 23.80 11.98
N GLU A 61 27.65 23.54 10.74
CA GLU A 61 27.92 24.49 9.66
C GLU A 61 26.66 25.27 9.38
N LEU A 62 26.80 26.58 9.39
CA LEU A 62 25.70 27.51 9.17
C LEU A 62 25.85 28.22 7.83
N SER A 63 24.77 28.27 7.08
CA SER A 63 24.62 29.16 5.92
C SER A 63 23.58 30.23 6.19
N LYS A 64 23.78 31.41 5.58
CA LYS A 64 22.85 32.49 5.65
C LYS A 64 21.99 32.51 4.38
N LYS A 65 20.67 32.49 4.54
CA LYS A 65 19.71 32.63 3.45
C LYS A 65 18.89 33.90 3.67
N SER A 66 18.85 34.79 2.70
CA SER A 66 18.02 35.98 2.75
C SER A 66 16.59 35.69 2.34
N SER A 67 15.62 36.11 3.15
CA SER A 67 14.18 35.96 2.90
C SER A 67 13.45 37.29 2.98
N LYS A 68 12.17 37.32 2.59
CA LYS A 68 11.32 38.51 2.72
C LYS A 68 11.17 39.01 4.17
N ASN A 69 11.45 38.13 5.15
CA ASN A 69 11.35 38.43 6.60
C ASN A 69 12.71 38.68 7.25
N GLY A 70 13.77 38.93 6.46
CA GLY A 70 15.13 39.13 6.94
C GLY A 70 16.04 37.90 6.70
N ASP A 71 17.27 38.01 7.20
CA ASP A 71 18.28 36.97 7.08
C ASP A 71 18.00 35.81 8.03
N GLN A 72 18.06 34.62 7.52
CA GLN A 72 17.82 33.35 8.24
C GLN A 72 19.10 32.52 8.24
N PHE A 73 19.42 31.91 9.37
CA PHE A 73 20.54 30.98 9.50
C PHE A 73 20.02 29.57 9.36
N TRP A 74 20.68 28.79 8.52
CA TRP A 74 20.35 27.37 8.28
C TRP A 74 21.50 26.48 8.71
N VAL A 75 21.16 25.40 9.39
CA VAL A 75 22.12 24.33 9.72
C VAL A 75 22.26 23.45 8.47
N ASP A 76 23.42 23.54 7.84
CA ASP A 76 23.71 22.77 6.63
C ASP A 76 24.29 21.39 6.98
N SER A 77 25.00 21.28 8.09
CA SER A 77 25.47 20.01 8.63
C SER A 77 25.65 20.10 10.15
N VAL A 78 25.54 18.94 10.80
CA VAL A 78 25.80 18.74 12.23
C VAL A 78 26.94 17.75 12.35
N THR A 79 27.99 18.12 13.06
CA THR A 79 29.03 17.18 13.48
C THR A 79 28.70 16.74 14.90
N GLN A 80 28.05 15.61 15.04
CA GLN A 80 27.72 15.02 16.34
C GLN A 80 28.91 14.14 16.77
N GLU A 81 29.70 14.63 17.72
CA GLU A 81 30.68 13.80 18.39
C GLU A 81 29.95 12.99 19.47
N PHE A 82 30.02 11.66 19.38
CA PHE A 82 29.43 10.81 20.42
C PHE A 82 30.07 11.16 21.80
N PRO A 83 29.29 11.40 22.86
CA PRO A 83 29.81 11.92 24.11
C PRO A 83 30.76 10.95 24.80
N GLN A 84 32.00 11.37 25.05
CA GLN A 84 33.06 10.55 25.63
C GLN A 84 33.20 10.71 27.14
N THR A 85 32.77 11.82 27.72
CA THR A 85 32.87 12.07 29.14
C THR A 85 31.59 11.67 29.88
N PRO A 86 31.70 11.23 31.18
CA PRO A 86 30.49 10.85 31.94
C PRO A 86 29.45 11.98 31.99
N GLN A 87 29.85 13.21 32.20
CA GLN A 87 28.94 14.35 32.23
C GLN A 87 28.25 14.64 30.89
N ALA A 88 28.96 14.50 29.77
CA ALA A 88 28.42 14.66 28.46
C ALA A 88 27.42 13.53 28.13
N GLN A 89 27.75 12.28 28.52
CA GLN A 89 26.87 11.13 28.35
C GLN A 89 25.58 11.27 29.17
N TRP A 90 25.66 11.76 30.40
CA TRP A 90 24.46 12.01 31.21
C TRP A 90 23.54 13.05 30.61
N ARG A 91 24.07 14.18 30.12
CA ARG A 91 23.27 15.17 29.41
C ARG A 91 22.62 14.61 28.17
N PHE A 92 23.33 13.80 27.44
CA PHE A 92 22.84 13.15 26.23
C PHE A 92 21.69 12.19 26.52
N ILE A 93 21.86 11.33 27.56
CA ILE A 93 20.81 10.41 28.01
C ILE A 93 19.58 11.18 28.49
N ASP A 94 19.75 12.23 29.30
CA ASP A 94 18.62 13.05 29.79
C ASP A 94 17.84 13.67 28.65
N ASN A 95 18.50 14.12 27.60
CA ASN A 95 17.86 14.70 26.43
C ASN A 95 17.08 13.65 25.62
N ILE A 96 17.70 12.49 25.39
CA ILE A 96 16.99 11.37 24.71
C ILE A 96 15.80 10.92 25.57
N ALA A 97 15.98 10.71 26.86
CA ALA A 97 14.92 10.26 27.75
C ALA A 97 13.71 11.20 27.78
N ARG A 98 13.94 12.51 27.68
CA ARG A 98 12.85 13.50 27.54
C ARG A 98 12.15 13.40 26.19
N SER A 99 12.91 13.24 25.10
CA SER A 99 12.36 13.17 23.74
C SER A 99 11.47 11.96 23.51
N ILE A 100 11.79 10.81 24.12
CA ILE A 100 11.06 9.54 24.00
C ILE A 100 10.21 9.22 25.25
N ASN A 101 10.06 10.17 26.18
CA ASN A 101 9.25 10.07 27.39
C ASN A 101 9.62 8.90 28.33
N VAL A 102 10.93 8.73 28.59
CA VAL A 102 11.45 7.67 29.50
C VAL A 102 12.27 8.24 30.68
N VAL A 103 12.04 9.48 31.08
CA VAL A 103 12.82 10.14 32.17
C VAL A 103 12.75 9.36 33.50
N ARG A 104 11.60 8.81 33.85
CA ARG A 104 11.44 8.00 35.06
C ARG A 104 12.24 6.69 35.02
N LEU A 105 12.43 6.12 33.85
CA LEU A 105 13.30 4.96 33.67
C LEU A 105 14.75 5.31 34.03
N ILE A 106 15.27 6.45 33.57
CA ILE A 106 16.61 6.89 33.88
C ILE A 106 16.80 7.12 35.41
N GLN A 107 15.83 7.74 36.05
CA GLN A 107 15.83 7.93 37.50
C GLN A 107 15.90 6.57 38.24
N HIS A 108 15.08 5.62 37.80
CA HIS A 108 15.10 4.27 38.40
C HIS A 108 16.40 3.53 38.15
N LEU A 109 16.99 3.60 36.96
CA LEU A 109 18.28 2.98 36.64
C LEU A 109 19.40 3.58 37.49
N GLU A 110 19.32 4.87 37.83
CA GLU A 110 20.24 5.55 38.75
C GLU A 110 19.98 5.11 40.22
N GLU A 111 18.76 5.13 40.70
CA GLU A 111 18.35 4.74 42.06
C GLU A 111 18.66 3.27 42.36
N SER A 112 18.51 2.37 41.37
CA SER A 112 18.86 0.95 41.48
C SER A 112 20.38 0.68 41.44
N GLY A 113 21.22 1.70 41.16
CA GLY A 113 22.66 1.55 41.01
C GLY A 113 23.10 0.86 39.72
N PHE A 114 22.20 0.67 38.75
CA PHE A 114 22.58 0.12 37.46
C PHE A 114 23.47 1.09 36.67
N ILE A 115 23.17 2.40 36.72
CA ILE A 115 24.01 3.46 36.19
C ILE A 115 24.36 4.48 37.29
N ASP A 116 25.52 5.11 37.20
CA ASP A 116 25.88 6.16 38.12
C ASP A 116 26.50 7.37 37.38
N ARG A 117 26.46 8.55 38.03
CA ARG A 117 26.88 9.83 37.42
C ARG A 117 28.41 9.97 37.26
N LEU A 118 29.15 9.07 37.82
CA LEU A 118 30.63 9.10 37.79
C LEU A 118 31.18 8.21 36.66
N THR A 119 30.36 7.35 36.10
CA THR A 119 30.73 6.43 35.01
C THR A 119 30.14 6.88 33.65
N CYS A 120 30.56 6.20 32.59
CA CYS A 120 30.00 6.38 31.26
C CYS A 120 28.71 5.51 31.10
N PRO A 121 27.52 6.02 31.41
CA PRO A 121 26.31 5.23 31.57
C PRO A 121 25.82 4.65 30.25
N ILE A 122 26.12 5.29 29.09
CA ILE A 122 25.73 4.79 27.77
C ILE A 122 26.36 3.41 27.53
N ASN A 123 27.62 3.25 27.80
CA ASN A 123 28.32 1.98 27.62
C ASN A 123 27.73 0.87 28.50
N LYS A 124 27.24 1.21 29.69
CA LYS A 124 26.56 0.27 30.56
C LYS A 124 25.21 -0.17 29.99
N ILE A 125 24.42 0.77 29.51
CA ILE A 125 23.12 0.48 28.87
C ILE A 125 23.32 -0.35 27.59
N LEU A 126 24.28 0.03 26.73
CA LEU A 126 24.54 -0.67 25.48
C LEU A 126 25.28 -2.03 25.68
N SER A 127 25.83 -2.33 26.87
CA SER A 127 26.38 -3.65 27.15
C SER A 127 25.31 -4.74 27.37
N VAL A 128 24.07 -4.35 27.52
CA VAL A 128 22.94 -5.30 27.67
C VAL A 128 22.62 -5.95 26.30
N HIS A 129 22.63 -7.28 26.28
CA HIS A 129 22.35 -8.05 25.07
C HIS A 129 20.83 -8.07 24.78
N ILE A 130 20.37 -7.07 24.05
CA ILE A 130 18.94 -6.88 23.75
C ILE A 130 18.31 -8.07 23.02
N ASN A 131 19.07 -8.80 22.21
CA ASN A 131 18.60 -10.00 21.51
C ASN A 131 18.21 -11.16 22.45
N ARG A 132 18.66 -11.13 23.69
CA ARG A 132 18.23 -12.06 24.73
C ARG A 132 16.95 -11.61 25.46
N PHE A 133 16.51 -10.38 25.23
CA PHE A 133 15.24 -9.87 25.77
C PHE A 133 14.00 -10.49 25.12
N ASN A 134 14.13 -11.07 23.91
CA ASN A 134 12.99 -11.70 23.23
C ASN A 134 12.68 -13.11 23.72
N ASP A 135 13.68 -13.81 24.33
CA ASP A 135 13.49 -15.18 24.81
C ASP A 135 13.54 -15.28 26.36
N ASP A 136 14.44 -14.52 27.04
CA ASP A 136 14.51 -14.40 28.49
C ASP A 136 15.30 -13.14 28.85
N ILE A 137 14.68 -12.19 29.53
CA ILE A 137 15.41 -11.12 30.21
C ILE A 137 16.33 -11.86 31.20
N PRO A 138 17.67 -11.58 31.25
CA PRO A 138 18.51 -12.18 32.29
C PRO A 138 17.80 -11.95 33.62
N TYR A 139 17.46 -13.05 34.31
CA TYR A 139 16.66 -13.01 35.52
C TYR A 139 17.17 -11.98 36.53
N ASP A 140 18.50 -11.86 36.67
CA ASP A 140 19.14 -10.87 37.52
C ASP A 140 18.90 -9.42 37.11
N PHE A 141 18.75 -9.13 35.81
CA PHE A 141 18.46 -7.79 35.31
C PHE A 141 16.96 -7.44 35.48
N ALA A 142 16.06 -8.37 35.17
CA ALA A 142 14.65 -8.18 35.37
C ALA A 142 14.29 -8.03 36.84
N VAL A 143 14.84 -8.91 37.72
CA VAL A 143 14.54 -8.90 39.17
C VAL A 143 15.22 -7.74 39.87
N ASN A 144 16.44 -7.36 39.48
CA ASN A 144 17.19 -6.33 40.21
C ASN A 144 16.98 -4.91 39.69
N TYR A 145 16.61 -4.74 38.41
CA TYR A 145 16.59 -3.42 37.76
C TYR A 145 15.29 -3.08 37.00
N LEU A 146 14.50 -4.08 36.62
CA LEU A 146 13.23 -3.88 35.92
C LEU A 146 12.04 -4.48 36.69
N ASP A 147 12.28 -4.84 37.99
CA ASP A 147 11.21 -5.33 38.79
C ASP A 147 10.14 -4.25 38.85
N ASP A 148 9.05 -4.59 38.29
CA ASP A 148 7.75 -4.36 38.77
C ASP A 148 6.72 -3.56 37.97
N ASN A 149 5.59 -4.04 38.02
CA ASN A 149 4.20 -3.53 38.03
C ASN A 149 3.97 -2.00 37.89
N SER A 150 4.97 -1.17 37.64
CA SER A 150 4.73 0.21 37.29
C SER A 150 4.78 0.39 35.77
N SER A 151 3.69 0.82 35.18
CA SER A 151 3.59 1.24 33.76
C SER A 151 4.66 2.24 33.31
N TYR A 152 5.52 2.68 34.20
CA TYR A 152 6.60 3.63 33.96
C TYR A 152 7.99 3.00 33.73
N ILE A 153 8.16 1.74 34.09
CA ILE A 153 9.44 1.03 34.03
C ILE A 153 9.17 -0.34 33.42
N ASN A 154 9.17 -0.44 32.11
CA ASN A 154 8.96 -1.71 31.43
C ASN A 154 10.02 -1.96 30.37
N LYS A 155 10.13 -3.20 29.93
CA LYS A 155 11.01 -3.69 28.87
C LYS A 155 10.99 -2.79 27.63
N ASP A 156 9.81 -2.37 27.16
CA ASP A 156 9.67 -1.56 25.95
C ASP A 156 10.32 -0.20 26.09
N LYS A 157 10.21 0.42 27.26
CA LYS A 157 10.86 1.72 27.53
C LYS A 157 12.38 1.58 27.55
N PHE A 158 12.89 0.49 28.11
CA PHE A 158 14.33 0.20 28.07
C PHE A 158 14.79 -0.06 26.63
N VAL A 159 14.06 -0.86 25.87
CA VAL A 159 14.33 -1.14 24.46
C VAL A 159 14.32 0.15 23.63
N LYS A 160 13.34 1.04 23.85
CA LYS A 160 13.30 2.37 23.20
C LYS A 160 14.57 3.20 23.53
N LEU A 161 14.95 3.26 24.80
CA LEU A 161 16.17 3.96 25.22
C LEU A 161 17.42 3.34 24.60
N TYR A 162 17.57 2.04 24.67
CA TYR A 162 18.68 1.29 24.07
C TYR A 162 18.78 1.57 22.56
N ASN A 163 17.67 1.43 21.83
CA ASN A 163 17.66 1.63 20.38
C ASN A 163 18.04 3.09 20.04
N SER A 164 17.54 4.06 20.76
CA SER A 164 17.90 5.48 20.53
C SER A 164 19.38 5.74 20.76
N LEU A 165 19.96 5.19 21.83
CA LEU A 165 21.38 5.33 22.14
C LEU A 165 22.25 4.59 21.12
N ASN A 166 21.88 3.36 20.77
CA ASN A 166 22.57 2.54 19.78
C ASN A 166 22.55 3.18 18.39
N ASN A 167 21.42 3.71 17.97
CA ASN A 167 21.30 4.42 16.69
C ASN A 167 22.18 5.66 16.65
N SER A 168 22.22 6.43 17.75
CA SER A 168 23.07 7.61 17.85
C SER A 168 24.57 7.25 17.82
N GLN A 169 24.96 6.17 18.47
CA GLN A 169 26.34 5.65 18.42
C GLN A 169 26.70 5.19 17.01
N ASN A 170 25.84 4.40 16.39
CA ASN A 170 26.03 3.93 15.02
C ASN A 170 26.10 5.08 14.02
N TYR A 171 25.28 6.13 14.21
CA TYR A 171 25.35 7.32 13.38
C TYR A 171 26.68 8.07 13.55
N ALA A 172 27.19 8.19 14.78
CA ALA A 172 28.49 8.80 15.02
C ALA A 172 29.63 8.04 14.32
N VAL A 173 29.66 6.70 14.42
CA VAL A 173 30.61 5.84 13.69
C VAL A 173 30.46 6.01 12.17
N PHE A 174 29.23 6.07 11.67
CA PHE A 174 28.94 6.33 10.24
C PHE A 174 29.51 7.69 9.80
N CYS A 175 29.37 8.73 10.63
CA CYS A 175 29.93 10.03 10.32
C CYS A 175 31.49 10.01 10.36
N GLU A 176 32.09 9.30 11.29
CA GLU A 176 33.55 9.12 11.38
C GLU A 176 34.08 8.39 10.14
N GLU A 177 33.42 7.31 9.75
CA GLU A 177 33.79 6.54 8.57
C GLU A 177 33.67 7.34 7.26
N LEU A 178 32.59 8.09 7.06
CA LEU A 178 32.36 8.84 5.82
C LEU A 178 32.96 10.25 5.84
N GLU A 179 33.44 10.74 6.99
CA GLU A 179 34.00 12.09 7.14
C GLU A 179 33.07 13.17 6.50
N GLU A 180 33.64 14.02 5.63
CA GLU A 180 32.89 15.07 4.91
C GLU A 180 31.72 14.51 4.09
N SER A 181 31.81 13.26 3.61
CA SER A 181 30.73 12.62 2.84
C SER A 181 29.48 12.37 3.67
N SER A 182 29.61 12.23 4.99
CA SER A 182 28.45 12.03 5.89
C SER A 182 27.44 13.17 5.83
N LYS A 183 27.91 14.40 5.54
CA LYS A 183 27.08 15.61 5.42
C LYS A 183 26.06 15.55 4.28
N ALA A 184 26.21 14.62 3.34
CA ALA A 184 25.25 14.43 2.26
C ALA A 184 23.98 13.71 2.73
N PHE A 185 24.01 13.03 3.89
CA PHE A 185 22.93 12.23 4.44
C PHE A 185 22.25 12.94 5.61
N THR A 186 20.95 12.72 5.77
CA THR A 186 20.27 13.04 7.04
C THR A 186 20.50 11.89 8.04
N GLN A 187 20.40 12.17 9.34
CA GLN A 187 20.54 11.15 10.38
C GLN A 187 19.54 10.00 10.17
N ILE A 188 18.28 10.31 9.87
CA ILE A 188 17.24 9.30 9.60
C ILE A 188 17.61 8.40 8.41
N GLN A 189 18.17 8.96 7.34
CA GLN A 189 18.64 8.17 6.20
C GLN A 189 19.79 7.25 6.61
N ALA A 190 20.76 7.76 7.35
CA ALA A 190 21.90 6.98 7.82
C ALA A 190 21.45 5.83 8.75
N GLU A 191 20.58 6.12 9.72
CA GLU A 191 20.02 5.10 10.64
C GLU A 191 19.28 3.99 9.89
N LYS A 192 18.42 4.33 8.92
CA LYS A 192 17.71 3.35 8.08
C LYS A 192 18.67 2.49 7.25
N LEU A 193 19.71 3.12 6.67
CA LEU A 193 20.73 2.41 5.91
C LEU A 193 21.50 1.43 6.81
N ILE A 194 21.97 1.88 7.96
CA ILE A 194 22.72 1.06 8.91
C ILE A 194 21.86 -0.11 9.42
N ALA A 195 20.62 0.17 9.83
CA ALA A 195 19.72 -0.85 10.36
C ALA A 195 19.44 -1.97 9.31
N THR A 196 19.46 -1.64 8.03
CA THR A 196 19.16 -2.61 6.96
C THR A 196 20.43 -3.30 6.44
N ILE A 197 21.52 -2.57 6.25
CA ILE A 197 22.78 -3.11 5.67
C ILE A 197 23.61 -3.86 6.71
N GLY A 198 23.47 -3.47 8.00
CA GLY A 198 23.99 -4.21 9.15
C GLY A 198 24.92 -3.40 10.06
N THR A 199 26.02 -2.81 9.54
CA THR A 199 26.93 -2.01 10.38
C THR A 199 27.28 -0.67 9.72
N PRO A 200 27.67 0.36 10.54
CA PRO A 200 28.06 1.66 10.00
C PRO A 200 29.23 1.55 8.99
N GLU A 201 30.25 0.76 9.29
CA GLU A 201 31.45 0.59 8.47
C GLU A 201 31.11 -0.06 7.12
N ARG A 202 30.30 -1.13 7.13
CA ARG A 202 29.85 -1.82 5.92
C ARG A 202 28.98 -0.89 5.06
N THR A 203 28.15 -0.09 5.71
CA THR A 203 27.29 0.89 5.03
C THR A 203 28.15 1.97 4.37
N ALA A 204 29.12 2.52 5.09
CA ALA A 204 30.08 3.50 4.58
C ALA A 204 30.92 2.95 3.41
N GLU A 205 31.41 1.72 3.53
CA GLU A 205 32.14 1.05 2.44
C GLU A 205 31.29 0.91 1.17
N MET A 206 30.03 0.51 1.34
CA MET A 206 29.11 0.38 0.22
C MET A 206 28.89 1.73 -0.48
N ILE A 207 28.64 2.81 0.27
CA ILE A 207 28.44 4.17 -0.25
C ILE A 207 29.68 4.63 -1.02
N ARG A 208 30.88 4.40 -0.49
CA ARG A 208 32.13 4.77 -1.16
C ARG A 208 32.35 4.03 -2.48
N LYS A 209 32.01 2.74 -2.53
CA LYS A 209 32.22 1.88 -3.73
C LYS A 209 31.08 2.03 -4.76
N SER A 210 29.85 2.16 -4.31
CA SER A 210 28.69 2.15 -5.20
C SER A 210 27.44 2.71 -4.50
N LEU A 211 27.30 4.02 -4.50
CA LEU A 211 26.22 4.74 -3.80
C LEU A 211 24.81 4.17 -4.06
N PHE A 212 24.47 3.90 -5.30
CA PHE A 212 23.13 3.43 -5.70
C PHE A 212 22.87 1.96 -5.34
N LYS A 213 23.89 1.17 -4.99
CA LYS A 213 23.70 -0.24 -4.62
C LYS A 213 22.89 -0.43 -3.33
N VAL A 214 22.76 0.61 -2.51
CA VAL A 214 21.86 0.61 -1.35
C VAL A 214 20.39 0.40 -1.75
N LEU A 215 20.02 0.69 -3.00
CA LEU A 215 18.66 0.49 -3.51
C LEU A 215 18.28 -0.99 -3.66
N ASP A 216 19.25 -1.90 -3.71
CA ASP A 216 19.00 -3.35 -3.75
C ASP A 216 18.34 -3.86 -2.46
N TYR A 217 18.41 -3.09 -1.39
CA TYR A 217 17.84 -3.44 -0.08
C TYR A 217 16.38 -3.00 0.12
N ASN A 218 15.79 -2.29 -0.83
CA ASN A 218 14.38 -1.81 -0.78
C ASN A 218 14.01 -1.09 0.53
N ILE A 219 14.84 -0.13 0.95
CA ILE A 219 14.66 0.59 2.22
C ILE A 219 13.54 1.62 2.10
N GLU A 220 12.55 1.55 2.97
CA GLU A 220 11.42 2.46 2.97
C GLU A 220 11.86 3.93 3.11
N GLY A 221 11.40 4.77 2.15
CA GLY A 221 11.76 6.20 2.07
C GLY A 221 13.14 6.48 1.47
N ILE A 222 13.89 5.45 1.04
CA ILE A 222 15.17 5.60 0.35
C ILE A 222 15.05 5.04 -1.08
N GLY A 223 14.50 5.84 -1.98
CA GLY A 223 14.39 5.53 -3.40
C GLY A 223 15.49 6.21 -4.24
N PHE A 224 15.44 6.01 -5.57
CA PHE A 224 16.41 6.58 -6.51
C PHE A 224 16.53 8.10 -6.35
N LYS A 225 15.41 8.84 -6.28
CA LYS A 225 15.43 10.31 -6.14
C LYS A 225 16.15 10.77 -4.89
N THR A 226 15.98 10.06 -3.78
CA THR A 226 16.66 10.33 -2.51
C THR A 226 18.17 10.16 -2.68
N MET A 227 18.59 9.04 -3.26
CA MET A 227 20.01 8.75 -3.46
C MET A 227 20.64 9.63 -4.54
N ASP A 228 19.90 10.05 -5.56
CA ASP A 228 20.39 11.01 -6.57
C ASP A 228 20.60 12.41 -5.97
N SER A 229 19.75 12.83 -5.04
CA SER A 229 19.97 14.07 -4.26
C SER A 229 21.23 13.96 -3.39
N VAL A 230 21.47 12.83 -2.73
CA VAL A 230 22.72 12.58 -1.98
C VAL A 230 23.92 12.61 -2.93
N ARG A 231 23.85 11.96 -4.08
CA ARG A 231 24.89 11.99 -5.12
C ARG A 231 25.22 13.42 -5.54
N GLU A 232 24.22 14.28 -5.74
CA GLU A 232 24.47 15.69 -6.11
C GLU A 232 25.28 16.45 -5.05
N LYS A 233 24.98 16.20 -3.78
CA LYS A 233 25.75 16.78 -2.67
C LYS A 233 27.19 16.24 -2.68
N LEU A 234 27.36 14.92 -2.84
CA LEU A 234 28.67 14.27 -2.92
C LEU A 234 29.48 14.71 -4.14
N TYR A 235 28.84 14.91 -5.28
CA TYR A 235 29.50 15.43 -6.49
C TYR A 235 30.04 16.84 -6.30
N LYS A 236 29.32 17.70 -5.56
CA LYS A 236 29.82 19.05 -5.23
C LYS A 236 31.05 19.01 -4.32
N LEU A 237 31.13 18.04 -3.43
CA LEU A 237 32.28 17.83 -2.54
C LEU A 237 33.47 17.18 -3.27
N TYR A 238 33.17 16.23 -4.14
CA TYR A 238 34.17 15.40 -4.83
C TYR A 238 33.91 15.33 -6.34
N PRO A 239 34.10 16.43 -7.09
CA PRO A 239 33.72 16.52 -8.50
C PRO A 239 34.51 15.60 -9.44
N THR A 240 35.63 15.05 -9.00
CA THR A 240 36.44 14.10 -9.77
C THR A 240 36.21 12.62 -9.44
N ASN A 241 35.37 12.35 -8.42
CA ASN A 241 35.10 10.97 -8.03
C ASN A 241 34.18 10.29 -9.05
N PRO A 242 34.57 9.16 -9.66
CA PRO A 242 33.80 8.50 -10.70
C PRO A 242 32.45 7.94 -10.21
N VAL A 243 32.34 7.61 -8.91
CA VAL A 243 31.08 7.08 -8.31
C VAL A 243 29.98 8.13 -8.30
N TYR A 244 30.33 9.40 -8.16
CA TYR A 244 29.39 10.50 -7.98
C TYR A 244 29.11 11.28 -9.27
N GLN A 245 29.72 10.90 -10.41
CA GLN A 245 29.48 11.55 -11.68
C GLN A 245 28.00 11.46 -12.10
N PRO A 246 27.46 12.51 -12.76
CA PRO A 246 26.08 12.52 -13.24
C PRO A 246 25.78 11.40 -14.23
N ASP A 247 26.79 10.90 -14.95
CA ASP A 247 26.71 9.82 -15.93
C ASP A 247 27.39 8.52 -15.47
N SER A 248 27.59 8.36 -14.15
CA SER A 248 28.15 7.11 -13.60
C SER A 248 27.28 5.91 -13.97
N GLU A 249 27.91 4.79 -14.29
CA GLU A 249 27.22 3.57 -14.76
C GLU A 249 26.10 3.14 -13.79
N ASN A 250 26.36 3.17 -12.49
CA ASN A 250 25.35 2.83 -11.50
C ASN A 250 24.17 3.81 -11.49
N ARG A 251 24.42 5.14 -11.62
CA ARG A 251 23.33 6.12 -11.71
C ARG A 251 22.47 5.85 -12.95
N VAL A 252 23.10 5.60 -14.10
CA VAL A 252 22.38 5.29 -15.35
C VAL A 252 21.52 4.04 -15.16
N ARG A 253 22.09 2.97 -14.61
CA ARG A 253 21.42 1.68 -14.41
C ARG A 253 20.21 1.79 -13.48
N TYR A 254 20.41 2.30 -12.27
CA TYR A 254 19.32 2.41 -11.27
C TYR A 254 18.30 3.49 -11.63
N GLY A 255 18.76 4.58 -12.27
CA GLY A 255 17.87 5.63 -12.72
C GLY A 255 16.99 5.21 -13.89
N ALA A 256 17.52 4.50 -14.84
CA ALA A 256 16.75 3.93 -15.96
C ALA A 256 15.71 2.90 -15.45
N PHE A 257 16.10 2.10 -14.45
CA PHE A 257 15.16 1.18 -13.77
C PHE A 257 14.03 1.93 -13.06
N ASP A 258 14.34 3.00 -12.30
CA ASP A 258 13.34 3.81 -11.59
C ASP A 258 12.35 4.48 -12.56
N VAL A 259 12.86 5.04 -13.66
CA VAL A 259 12.03 5.64 -14.72
C VAL A 259 11.13 4.59 -15.35
N LEU A 260 11.68 3.44 -15.74
CA LEU A 260 10.94 2.32 -16.33
C LEU A 260 9.86 1.80 -15.38
N LYS A 261 10.22 1.55 -14.11
CA LYS A 261 9.30 1.10 -13.08
C LYS A 261 8.15 2.10 -12.87
N SER A 262 8.47 3.38 -12.76
CA SER A 262 7.46 4.45 -12.62
C SER A 262 6.53 4.52 -13.83
N PHE A 263 7.05 4.31 -15.05
CA PHE A 263 6.23 4.29 -16.26
C PHE A 263 5.29 3.07 -16.29
N ILE A 264 5.82 1.89 -16.01
CA ILE A 264 5.07 0.62 -15.92
C ILE A 264 3.94 0.75 -14.87
N GLU A 265 4.24 1.24 -13.68
CA GLU A 265 3.26 1.42 -12.60
C GLU A 265 2.14 2.40 -12.97
N LYS A 266 2.47 3.49 -13.66
CA LYS A 266 1.47 4.48 -14.10
C LYS A 266 0.60 4.00 -15.26
N SER A 267 1.16 3.25 -16.20
CA SER A 267 0.44 2.78 -17.39
C SER A 267 -0.37 1.51 -17.13
N GLY A 268 -0.01 0.72 -16.13
CA GLY A 268 -0.54 -0.62 -15.89
C GLY A 268 -0.03 -1.68 -16.89
N ASN A 269 0.86 -1.30 -17.80
CA ASN A 269 1.55 -2.24 -18.71
C ASN A 269 2.61 -3.01 -17.94
N THR A 270 3.07 -4.17 -18.46
CA THR A 270 4.24 -4.86 -17.92
C THR A 270 5.47 -4.70 -18.83
N MET A 271 5.31 -4.02 -19.95
CA MET A 271 6.37 -3.68 -20.89
C MET A 271 6.14 -2.33 -21.56
N VAL A 272 7.17 -1.77 -22.17
CA VAL A 272 7.14 -0.51 -22.92
C VAL A 272 7.96 -0.66 -24.21
N ASP A 273 7.63 0.07 -25.26
CA ASP A 273 8.44 0.11 -26.46
C ASP A 273 9.77 0.85 -26.21
N LEU A 274 10.81 0.42 -26.93
CA LEU A 274 12.17 0.90 -26.74
C LEU A 274 12.34 2.42 -27.00
N ASN A 275 11.58 2.99 -27.93
CA ASN A 275 11.66 4.43 -28.23
C ASN A 275 11.07 5.25 -27.08
N THR A 276 9.94 4.83 -26.54
CA THR A 276 9.34 5.43 -25.34
C THR A 276 10.29 5.32 -24.16
N PHE A 277 10.90 4.16 -23.92
CA PHE A 277 11.91 3.98 -22.88
C PHE A 277 13.07 4.96 -23.02
N TYR A 278 13.64 5.11 -24.24
CA TYR A 278 14.70 6.08 -24.48
C TYR A 278 14.26 7.50 -24.16
N SER A 279 13.10 7.93 -24.66
CA SER A 279 12.62 9.30 -24.48
C SER A 279 12.37 9.63 -23.01
N GLU A 280 11.70 8.74 -22.27
CA GLU A 280 11.42 8.91 -20.85
C GLU A 280 12.70 8.91 -20.01
N THR A 281 13.66 8.03 -20.33
CA THR A 281 14.91 7.91 -19.56
C THR A 281 15.84 9.10 -19.83
N VAL A 282 15.98 9.54 -21.09
CA VAL A 282 16.73 10.76 -21.44
C VAL A 282 16.17 11.97 -20.69
N GLN A 283 14.86 12.14 -20.71
CA GLN A 283 14.19 13.23 -20.01
C GLN A 283 14.30 13.11 -18.48
N GLY A 284 14.08 11.92 -17.94
CA GLY A 284 14.05 11.68 -16.50
C GLY A 284 15.42 11.83 -15.82
N LEU A 285 16.51 11.43 -16.51
CA LEU A 285 17.86 11.48 -15.96
C LEU A 285 18.67 12.71 -16.42
N GLY A 286 18.20 13.43 -17.46
CA GLY A 286 18.93 14.54 -18.05
C GLY A 286 20.25 14.10 -18.71
N LEU A 287 20.31 12.88 -19.24
CA LEU A 287 21.51 12.29 -19.84
C LEU A 287 21.36 12.15 -21.36
N PRO A 288 22.47 12.22 -22.13
CA PRO A 288 22.43 11.98 -23.56
C PRO A 288 22.12 10.51 -23.88
N LYS A 289 21.54 10.28 -25.05
CA LYS A 289 21.02 8.98 -25.49
C LYS A 289 22.09 7.88 -25.54
N ASP A 290 23.32 8.20 -25.95
CA ASP A 290 24.44 7.26 -26.04
C ASP A 290 24.77 6.54 -24.72
N LYS A 291 24.59 7.23 -23.59
CA LYS A 291 24.78 6.61 -22.27
C LYS A 291 23.73 5.55 -21.97
N ILE A 292 22.52 5.75 -22.47
CA ILE A 292 21.39 4.82 -22.28
C ILE A 292 21.48 3.68 -23.31
N GLU A 293 21.96 3.94 -24.52
CA GLU A 293 22.18 2.92 -25.55
C GLU A 293 23.12 1.81 -25.06
N LYS A 294 24.20 2.19 -24.35
CA LYS A 294 25.11 1.20 -23.75
C LYS A 294 24.37 0.29 -22.74
N LEU A 295 23.56 0.86 -21.87
CA LEU A 295 22.75 0.08 -20.92
C LEU A 295 21.77 -0.85 -21.64
N VAL A 296 21.14 -0.37 -22.71
CA VAL A 296 20.19 -1.15 -23.51
C VAL A 296 20.85 -2.37 -24.14
N GLU A 297 22.03 -2.19 -24.75
CA GLU A 297 22.78 -3.32 -25.33
C GLU A 297 23.21 -4.34 -24.24
N GLU A 298 23.73 -3.87 -23.11
CA GLU A 298 24.09 -4.75 -21.97
C GLU A 298 22.88 -5.47 -21.35
N SER A 299 21.67 -4.94 -21.53
CA SER A 299 20.42 -5.47 -20.97
C SER A 299 19.64 -6.34 -21.96
N ARG A 300 20.12 -6.51 -23.19
CA ARG A 300 19.46 -7.27 -24.25
C ARG A 300 19.54 -8.77 -23.99
N ILE A 301 18.42 -9.43 -24.15
CA ILE A 301 18.34 -10.90 -24.15
C ILE A 301 18.51 -11.39 -25.60
N GLU A 302 19.55 -12.14 -25.86
CA GLU A 302 19.88 -12.65 -27.20
C GLU A 302 19.13 -13.95 -27.53
N ASP A 303 18.97 -14.83 -26.54
CA ASP A 303 18.33 -16.15 -26.76
C ASP A 303 17.07 -16.28 -25.88
N ILE A 304 15.99 -15.69 -26.37
CA ILE A 304 14.69 -15.70 -25.70
C ILE A 304 14.14 -17.13 -25.58
N GLU A 305 14.33 -17.97 -26.59
CA GLU A 305 13.79 -19.31 -26.63
C GLU A 305 14.43 -20.21 -25.57
N MET A 306 15.75 -20.13 -25.44
CA MET A 306 16.47 -20.89 -24.42
C MET A 306 16.03 -20.48 -23.01
N ILE A 307 15.79 -19.17 -22.78
CA ILE A 307 15.33 -18.69 -21.48
C ILE A 307 13.87 -19.10 -21.21
N MET A 308 13.00 -19.07 -22.23
CA MET A 308 11.61 -19.51 -22.07
C MET A 308 11.50 -21.00 -21.69
N LEU A 309 12.45 -21.82 -22.14
CA LEU A 309 12.49 -23.27 -21.88
C LEU A 309 13.30 -23.64 -20.62
N ALA A 310 14.24 -22.81 -20.18
CA ALA A 310 15.12 -23.10 -19.07
C ALA A 310 14.39 -22.98 -17.70
N ASP A 311 14.37 -24.05 -16.94
CA ASP A 311 13.55 -24.21 -15.72
C ASP A 311 13.98 -23.33 -14.53
N ARG A 312 15.12 -22.62 -14.57
CA ARG A 312 15.73 -21.94 -13.41
C ARG A 312 16.37 -20.58 -13.67
N SER A 313 16.14 -19.90 -14.77
CA SER A 313 16.73 -18.59 -15.05
C SER A 313 15.87 -17.43 -14.56
N GLU A 314 15.85 -17.18 -13.25
CA GLU A 314 15.31 -15.91 -12.74
C GLU A 314 16.37 -14.80 -12.91
N LEU A 315 15.95 -13.68 -13.50
CA LEU A 315 16.78 -12.49 -13.61
C LEU A 315 16.78 -11.71 -12.27
N LEU A 316 17.83 -10.93 -12.04
CA LEU A 316 17.92 -10.10 -10.85
C LEU A 316 16.86 -8.99 -10.89
N SER A 317 16.17 -8.76 -9.78
CA SER A 317 15.01 -7.87 -9.67
C SER A 317 15.28 -6.40 -10.05
N TRP A 318 16.48 -5.90 -9.85
CA TRP A 318 16.90 -4.53 -10.22
C TRP A 318 17.33 -4.36 -11.67
N LYS A 319 17.11 -5.35 -12.53
CA LYS A 319 17.61 -5.35 -13.90
C LYS A 319 16.57 -4.81 -14.88
N VAL A 320 16.99 -3.92 -15.76
CA VAL A 320 16.28 -3.60 -17.01
C VAL A 320 16.46 -4.76 -17.96
N VAL A 321 15.42 -5.19 -18.64
CA VAL A 321 15.41 -6.30 -19.60
C VAL A 321 14.94 -5.77 -20.96
N VAL A 322 15.74 -5.98 -21.98
CA VAL A 322 15.44 -5.57 -23.36
C VAL A 322 15.23 -6.81 -24.23
N ILE A 323 14.12 -6.85 -24.95
CA ILE A 323 13.71 -7.99 -25.78
C ILE A 323 13.20 -7.44 -27.11
N ASP A 324 13.88 -7.74 -28.19
CA ASP A 324 13.57 -7.16 -29.51
C ASP A 324 13.46 -5.62 -29.40
N SER A 325 12.26 -5.06 -29.64
CA SER A 325 11.92 -3.63 -29.48
C SER A 325 11.20 -3.28 -28.20
N LEU A 326 11.16 -4.17 -27.22
CA LEU A 326 10.43 -4.03 -25.97
C LEU A 326 11.38 -3.95 -24.77
N VAL A 327 10.96 -3.22 -23.74
CA VAL A 327 11.72 -3.06 -22.50
C VAL A 327 10.82 -3.34 -21.31
N THR A 328 11.31 -4.08 -20.34
CA THR A 328 10.62 -4.42 -19.10
C THR A 328 11.59 -4.46 -17.91
N THR A 329 11.07 -4.72 -16.72
CA THR A 329 11.88 -5.03 -15.55
C THR A 329 12.01 -6.54 -15.35
N ALA A 330 13.08 -6.98 -14.70
CA ALA A 330 13.28 -8.39 -14.40
C ALA A 330 12.14 -8.97 -13.54
N ASP A 331 11.53 -8.16 -12.68
CA ASP A 331 10.39 -8.61 -11.83
C ASP A 331 9.19 -9.03 -12.69
N TYR A 332 8.78 -8.20 -13.66
CA TYR A 332 7.67 -8.53 -14.55
C TYR A 332 8.04 -9.61 -15.56
N TRP A 333 9.29 -9.63 -16.04
CA TRP A 333 9.79 -10.73 -16.88
C TRP A 333 9.64 -12.07 -16.16
N ASN A 334 10.21 -12.19 -14.97
CA ASN A 334 10.17 -13.42 -14.18
C ASN A 334 8.73 -13.82 -13.81
N ALA A 335 7.90 -12.82 -13.46
CA ALA A 335 6.53 -13.07 -13.06
C ALA A 335 5.69 -13.64 -14.22
N GLU A 336 5.67 -12.97 -15.37
CA GLU A 336 4.82 -13.39 -16.48
C GLU A 336 5.38 -14.63 -17.20
N LEU A 337 6.69 -14.83 -17.20
CA LEU A 337 7.29 -16.07 -17.69
C LEU A 337 6.87 -17.29 -16.83
N ARG A 338 6.85 -17.13 -15.50
CA ARG A 338 6.36 -18.19 -14.58
C ARG A 338 4.88 -18.48 -14.82
N ILE A 339 4.06 -17.45 -14.99
CA ILE A 339 2.64 -17.60 -15.32
C ILE A 339 2.48 -18.35 -16.63
N TYR A 340 3.20 -17.93 -17.68
CA TYR A 340 3.16 -18.56 -18.99
C TYR A 340 3.53 -20.06 -18.93
N ARG A 341 4.64 -20.42 -18.30
CA ARG A 341 5.09 -21.80 -18.11
C ARG A 341 4.05 -22.64 -17.35
N LYS A 342 3.45 -22.11 -16.28
CA LYS A 342 2.41 -22.79 -15.53
C LYS A 342 1.19 -23.08 -16.41
N ILE A 343 0.80 -22.15 -17.26
CA ILE A 343 -0.33 -22.30 -18.18
C ILE A 343 -0.03 -23.38 -19.22
N VAL A 344 1.14 -23.32 -19.89
CA VAL A 344 1.54 -24.31 -20.90
C VAL A 344 1.60 -25.71 -20.30
N ASN A 345 2.23 -25.89 -19.13
CA ASN A 345 2.29 -27.16 -18.44
C ASN A 345 0.90 -27.66 -18.06
N SER A 346 0.00 -26.75 -17.65
CA SER A 346 -1.39 -27.09 -17.29
C SER A 346 -2.24 -27.53 -18.48
N LYS A 347 -2.00 -26.98 -19.68
CA LYS A 347 -2.68 -27.40 -20.92
C LYS A 347 -2.29 -28.82 -21.37
N ASN A 348 -1.06 -29.21 -21.07
CA ASN A 348 -0.53 -30.53 -21.42
C ASN A 348 -0.97 -31.63 -20.46
N ASP A 349 -1.41 -31.30 -19.25
CA ASP A 349 -1.91 -32.25 -18.26
C ASP A 349 -3.40 -32.54 -18.47
N LYS A 350 -3.68 -33.71 -18.98
CA LYS A 350 -5.05 -34.23 -19.27
C LYS A 350 -5.65 -35.10 -18.15
N SER A 351 -5.06 -35.07 -16.97
CA SER A 351 -5.61 -35.80 -15.83
C SER A 351 -6.97 -35.25 -15.42
N LEU A 352 -7.93 -36.12 -15.14
CA LEU A 352 -9.22 -35.74 -14.59
C LEU A 352 -9.13 -35.46 -13.10
N LEU A 353 -9.99 -34.59 -12.58
CA LEU A 353 -10.11 -34.35 -11.14
C LEU A 353 -10.72 -35.60 -10.46
N MET A 354 -11.78 -36.12 -11.04
CA MET A 354 -12.42 -37.34 -10.58
C MET A 354 -12.95 -38.19 -11.74
N ASN A 355 -13.00 -39.50 -11.55
CA ASN A 355 -13.69 -40.40 -12.44
C ASN A 355 -15.20 -40.38 -12.17
N ASN A 356 -16.02 -40.77 -13.17
CA ASN A 356 -17.50 -40.77 -13.09
C ASN A 356 -18.08 -39.41 -12.69
N PHE A 357 -17.48 -38.34 -13.20
CA PHE A 357 -17.82 -36.98 -12.80
C PHE A 357 -19.28 -36.63 -13.08
N GLU A 358 -19.78 -36.93 -14.29
CA GLU A 358 -21.16 -36.59 -14.69
C GLU A 358 -22.19 -37.30 -13.81
N GLU A 359 -21.98 -38.58 -13.52
CA GLU A 359 -22.87 -39.37 -12.65
C GLU A 359 -22.92 -38.76 -11.22
N LYS A 360 -21.78 -38.40 -10.68
CA LYS A 360 -21.70 -37.75 -9.35
C LYS A 360 -22.33 -36.37 -9.34
N LEU A 361 -22.14 -35.59 -10.42
CA LEU A 361 -22.74 -34.27 -10.56
C LEU A 361 -24.26 -34.39 -10.63
N ASP A 362 -24.81 -35.33 -11.43
CA ASP A 362 -26.26 -35.56 -11.53
C ASP A 362 -26.85 -36.00 -10.18
N GLN A 363 -26.16 -36.89 -9.44
CA GLN A 363 -26.55 -37.29 -8.09
C GLN A 363 -26.57 -36.12 -7.11
N TYR A 364 -25.60 -35.22 -7.20
CA TYR A 364 -25.55 -33.99 -6.38
C TYR A 364 -26.70 -33.07 -6.72
N LEU A 365 -26.86 -32.73 -8.02
CA LEU A 365 -27.90 -31.82 -8.50
C LEU A 365 -29.32 -32.32 -8.18
N SER A 366 -29.55 -33.65 -8.18
CA SER A 366 -30.85 -34.21 -7.80
C SER A 366 -31.25 -33.98 -6.35
N LYS A 367 -30.32 -33.57 -5.49
CA LYS A 367 -30.53 -33.32 -4.05
C LYS A 367 -30.62 -31.81 -3.76
N THR A 368 -30.40 -30.95 -4.75
CA THR A 368 -30.38 -29.49 -4.59
C THR A 368 -31.49 -28.85 -5.41
N ASP A 369 -31.86 -27.60 -5.03
CA ASP A 369 -32.79 -26.77 -5.82
C ASP A 369 -32.06 -26.00 -6.94
N TYR A 370 -30.83 -26.40 -7.27
CA TYR A 370 -30.03 -25.74 -8.29
C TYR A 370 -30.14 -26.48 -9.64
N GLU A 371 -30.74 -25.79 -10.60
CA GLU A 371 -30.82 -26.24 -11.97
C GLU A 371 -29.84 -25.45 -12.84
N PRO A 372 -28.64 -26.00 -13.17
CA PRO A 372 -27.67 -25.31 -13.99
C PRO A 372 -28.14 -25.15 -15.43
N SER A 373 -27.89 -23.96 -16.02
CA SER A 373 -27.97 -23.81 -17.48
C SER A 373 -26.87 -24.59 -18.17
N ASP A 374 -26.96 -24.77 -19.49
CA ASP A 374 -25.91 -25.46 -20.27
C ASP A 374 -24.52 -24.82 -20.06
N GLU A 375 -24.44 -23.48 -20.04
CA GLU A 375 -23.21 -22.75 -19.77
C GLU A 375 -22.65 -23.06 -18.35
N GLN A 376 -23.53 -23.12 -17.36
CA GLN A 376 -23.14 -23.42 -15.98
C GLN A 376 -22.74 -24.89 -15.85
N ARG A 377 -23.41 -25.82 -16.49
CA ARG A 377 -23.02 -27.24 -16.52
C ARG A 377 -21.65 -27.41 -17.17
N GLN A 378 -21.41 -26.74 -18.29
CA GLN A 378 -20.10 -26.73 -18.95
C GLN A 378 -18.98 -26.30 -18.04
N PHE A 379 -19.23 -25.36 -17.11
CA PHE A 379 -18.23 -24.96 -16.13
C PHE A 379 -17.82 -26.11 -15.19
N PHE A 380 -18.77 -26.89 -14.69
CA PHE A 380 -18.48 -28.05 -13.86
C PHE A 380 -17.62 -29.09 -14.63
N THR A 381 -17.99 -29.43 -15.86
CA THR A 381 -17.22 -30.33 -16.72
C THR A 381 -15.81 -29.80 -16.98
N SER A 382 -15.69 -28.51 -17.29
CA SER A 382 -14.41 -27.83 -17.48
C SER A 382 -13.48 -27.92 -16.26
N MET A 383 -14.02 -27.77 -15.07
CA MET A 383 -13.28 -27.89 -13.81
C MET A 383 -12.73 -29.31 -13.57
N ASN A 384 -13.47 -30.35 -14.04
CA ASN A 384 -13.00 -31.72 -13.98
C ASN A 384 -11.87 -32.02 -14.96
N GLU A 385 -11.91 -31.44 -16.16
CA GLU A 385 -11.03 -31.79 -17.27
C GLU A 385 -9.74 -30.97 -17.32
N ASN A 386 -9.75 -29.77 -16.75
CA ASN A 386 -8.65 -28.82 -16.91
C ASN A 386 -8.00 -28.45 -15.59
N LYS A 387 -6.66 -28.28 -15.59
CA LYS A 387 -5.90 -27.81 -14.42
C LYS A 387 -6.18 -26.37 -14.08
N ILE A 388 -6.48 -25.56 -15.07
CA ILE A 388 -6.89 -24.17 -14.89
C ILE A 388 -8.17 -23.97 -15.69
N SER A 389 -9.27 -23.66 -15.00
CA SER A 389 -10.56 -23.34 -15.61
C SER A 389 -11.02 -21.95 -15.18
N MET A 390 -11.77 -21.29 -16.06
CA MET A 390 -12.23 -19.94 -15.86
C MET A 390 -13.73 -19.83 -16.08
N ILE A 391 -14.41 -19.11 -15.17
CA ILE A 391 -15.80 -18.70 -15.34
C ILE A 391 -15.88 -17.18 -15.32
N VAL A 392 -16.42 -16.60 -16.37
CA VAL A 392 -16.61 -15.16 -16.51
C VAL A 392 -18.04 -14.81 -16.89
N GLY A 393 -18.44 -13.59 -16.59
CA GLY A 393 -19.71 -13.02 -16.99
C GLY A 393 -20.01 -11.71 -16.27
N PRO A 394 -20.92 -10.89 -16.75
CA PRO A 394 -21.35 -9.68 -16.09
C PRO A 394 -22.07 -9.95 -14.76
N GLY A 395 -22.26 -8.90 -13.98
CA GLY A 395 -23.04 -8.97 -12.74
C GLY A 395 -24.47 -9.52 -13.00
N GLY A 396 -24.93 -10.46 -12.16
CA GLY A 396 -26.28 -11.03 -12.24
C GLY A 396 -26.44 -12.25 -13.16
N THR A 397 -25.37 -12.77 -13.73
CA THR A 397 -25.41 -14.01 -14.57
C THR A 397 -25.34 -15.30 -13.74
N GLY A 398 -25.39 -15.22 -12.42
CA GLY A 398 -25.38 -16.40 -11.55
C GLY A 398 -23.98 -16.96 -11.27
N LYS A 399 -22.87 -16.28 -11.61
CA LYS A 399 -21.49 -16.70 -11.29
C LYS A 399 -21.37 -17.14 -9.84
N THR A 400 -21.74 -16.25 -8.93
CA THR A 400 -21.63 -16.46 -7.49
C THR A 400 -22.33 -17.73 -7.02
N ARG A 401 -23.56 -17.97 -7.50
CA ARG A 401 -24.32 -19.19 -7.16
C ARG A 401 -23.67 -20.43 -7.76
N THR A 402 -23.26 -20.38 -9.03
CA THR A 402 -22.60 -21.51 -9.72
C THR A 402 -21.30 -21.89 -9.00
N VAL A 403 -20.51 -20.92 -8.57
CA VAL A 403 -19.26 -21.13 -7.82
C VAL A 403 -19.56 -21.73 -6.44
N ALA A 404 -20.57 -21.24 -5.73
CA ALA A 404 -20.98 -21.79 -4.43
C ALA A 404 -21.40 -23.26 -4.56
N GLU A 405 -22.23 -23.60 -5.54
CA GLU A 405 -22.64 -24.98 -5.83
C GLU A 405 -21.45 -25.87 -6.21
N ALA A 406 -20.51 -25.38 -6.99
CA ALA A 406 -19.29 -26.10 -7.34
C ALA A 406 -18.42 -26.40 -6.11
N ILE A 407 -18.30 -25.44 -5.19
CA ILE A 407 -17.56 -25.62 -3.91
C ILE A 407 -18.24 -26.69 -3.06
N GLN A 408 -19.57 -26.63 -2.92
CA GLN A 408 -20.34 -27.61 -2.15
C GLN A 408 -20.22 -29.02 -2.77
N PHE A 409 -20.38 -29.13 -4.08
CA PHE A 409 -20.21 -30.39 -4.81
C PHE A 409 -18.82 -31.01 -4.58
N LEU A 410 -17.76 -30.20 -4.64
CA LEU A 410 -16.40 -30.68 -4.41
C LEU A 410 -16.19 -31.14 -2.95
N ASN A 411 -16.70 -30.37 -1.98
CA ASN A 411 -16.61 -30.73 -0.56
C ASN A 411 -17.35 -32.03 -0.26
N GLU A 412 -18.59 -32.20 -0.78
CA GLU A 412 -19.35 -33.45 -0.64
C GLU A 412 -18.67 -34.64 -1.35
N SER A 413 -17.90 -34.37 -2.39
CA SER A 413 -17.09 -35.36 -3.10
C SER A 413 -15.76 -35.69 -2.41
N GLY A 414 -15.45 -35.03 -1.25
CA GLY A 414 -14.27 -35.27 -0.43
C GLY A 414 -13.00 -34.53 -0.86
N PHE A 415 -13.11 -33.52 -1.72
CA PHE A 415 -11.98 -32.68 -2.14
C PHE A 415 -11.74 -31.55 -1.17
N LYS A 416 -10.47 -31.23 -0.93
CA LYS A 416 -10.05 -30.04 -0.15
C LYS A 416 -10.10 -28.79 -1.03
N VAL A 417 -10.99 -27.88 -0.71
CA VAL A 417 -11.17 -26.64 -1.44
C VAL A 417 -10.56 -25.47 -0.65
N GLN A 418 -9.84 -24.57 -1.32
CA GLN A 418 -9.36 -23.33 -0.77
C GLN A 418 -9.96 -22.15 -1.54
N LEU A 419 -10.51 -21.17 -0.83
CA LEU A 419 -11.12 -19.98 -1.40
C LEU A 419 -10.24 -18.76 -1.19
N LEU A 420 -9.89 -18.11 -2.27
CA LEU A 420 -9.00 -16.95 -2.28
C LEU A 420 -9.64 -15.75 -2.99
N ALA A 421 -9.29 -14.56 -2.54
CA ALA A 421 -9.63 -13.31 -3.22
C ALA A 421 -8.47 -12.31 -3.12
N PRO A 422 -8.38 -11.29 -4.00
CA PRO A 422 -7.33 -10.29 -3.94
C PRO A 422 -7.46 -9.34 -2.73
N THR A 423 -8.68 -9.08 -2.26
CA THR A 423 -8.96 -8.15 -1.15
C THR A 423 -9.73 -8.82 -0.03
N GLY A 424 -9.63 -8.26 1.20
CA GLY A 424 -10.37 -8.76 2.36
C GLY A 424 -11.88 -8.72 2.15
N LYS A 425 -12.39 -7.63 1.58
CA LYS A 425 -13.83 -7.51 1.30
C LYS A 425 -14.35 -8.53 0.29
N ALA A 426 -13.59 -8.80 -0.77
CA ALA A 426 -13.94 -9.85 -1.72
C ALA A 426 -13.90 -11.24 -1.07
N ALA A 427 -12.92 -11.50 -0.17
CA ALA A 427 -12.85 -12.74 0.59
C ALA A 427 -14.06 -12.91 1.54
N GLN A 428 -14.46 -11.85 2.26
CA GLN A 428 -15.66 -11.88 3.10
C GLN A 428 -16.92 -12.19 2.31
N ASN A 429 -17.11 -11.52 1.15
CA ASN A 429 -18.23 -11.78 0.28
C ASN A 429 -18.21 -13.22 -0.23
N LEU A 430 -17.05 -13.71 -0.71
CA LEU A 430 -16.87 -15.08 -1.16
C LEU A 430 -17.24 -16.08 -0.04
N SER A 431 -16.77 -15.84 1.17
CA SER A 431 -17.08 -16.68 2.33
C SER A 431 -18.59 -16.70 2.64
N SER A 432 -19.24 -15.54 2.58
CA SER A 432 -20.67 -15.37 2.88
C SER A 432 -21.56 -16.13 1.91
N TYR A 433 -21.29 -16.07 0.61
CA TYR A 433 -22.15 -16.76 -0.37
C TYR A 433 -21.79 -18.23 -0.59
N ALA A 434 -20.51 -18.58 -0.39
CA ALA A 434 -20.09 -19.97 -0.52
C ALA A 434 -20.42 -20.82 0.71
N GLY A 435 -20.71 -20.17 1.86
CA GLY A 435 -20.85 -20.85 3.14
C GLY A 435 -19.57 -21.57 3.59
N TYR A 436 -18.40 -21.12 3.10
CA TYR A 436 -17.10 -21.74 3.33
C TYR A 436 -16.02 -20.67 3.55
N PRO A 437 -15.05 -20.90 4.45
CA PRO A 437 -14.05 -19.89 4.77
C PRO A 437 -13.22 -19.46 3.56
N ALA A 438 -13.14 -18.16 3.31
CA ALA A 438 -12.30 -17.55 2.30
C ALA A 438 -11.30 -16.58 2.92
N THR A 439 -10.16 -16.39 2.28
CA THR A 439 -9.12 -15.48 2.75
C THR A 439 -8.44 -14.78 1.58
N THR A 440 -7.64 -13.74 1.88
CA THR A 440 -6.88 -13.08 0.82
C THR A 440 -5.69 -13.93 0.37
N ILE A 441 -5.30 -13.78 -0.92
CA ILE A 441 -4.11 -14.45 -1.47
C ILE A 441 -2.87 -14.09 -0.62
N HIS A 442 -2.72 -12.81 -0.24
CA HIS A 442 -1.62 -12.34 0.59
C HIS A 442 -1.55 -13.05 1.94
N LYS A 443 -2.69 -13.16 2.64
CA LYS A 443 -2.77 -13.79 3.96
C LYS A 443 -2.52 -15.31 3.89
N ALA A 444 -3.17 -15.98 2.94
CA ALA A 444 -3.06 -17.43 2.79
C ALA A 444 -1.62 -17.90 2.54
N TYR A 445 -0.88 -17.13 1.76
CA TYR A 445 0.47 -17.49 1.32
C TYR A 445 1.56 -16.57 1.89
N LYS A 446 1.24 -15.72 2.88
CA LYS A 446 2.17 -14.78 3.54
C LYS A 446 2.99 -13.94 2.54
N ILE A 447 2.34 -13.46 1.47
CA ILE A 447 2.97 -12.64 0.44
C ILE A 447 3.11 -11.22 0.98
N GLY A 448 4.31 -10.60 0.83
CA GLY A 448 4.58 -9.23 1.30
C GLY A 448 4.97 -9.11 2.78
N VAL A 449 4.97 -10.20 3.54
CA VAL A 449 5.47 -10.19 4.92
C VAL A 449 6.98 -10.37 4.89
N SER A 450 7.71 -9.39 5.43
CA SER A 450 9.17 -9.44 5.59
C SER A 450 9.54 -10.65 6.47
N ALA A 451 10.27 -11.59 5.89
CA ALA A 451 10.64 -12.84 6.54
C ALA A 451 11.73 -12.62 7.61
N LYS A 452 11.36 -12.22 8.82
CA LYS A 452 12.19 -12.41 10.02
C LYS A 452 12.05 -13.81 10.66
N GLY A 453 11.29 -14.71 10.05
CA GLY A 453 11.15 -16.10 10.46
C GLY A 453 11.23 -17.04 9.26
N ARG A 454 11.79 -18.26 9.45
CA ARG A 454 11.71 -19.34 8.45
C ARG A 454 10.23 -19.52 8.10
N LEU A 455 9.89 -19.30 6.83
CA LEU A 455 8.59 -19.64 6.27
C LEU A 455 8.44 -21.16 6.39
N GLU A 456 7.67 -21.62 7.35
CA GLU A 456 7.11 -22.95 7.29
C GLU A 456 6.05 -22.93 6.18
N LEU A 457 6.39 -23.52 5.04
CA LEU A 457 5.42 -23.81 4.00
C LEU A 457 4.46 -24.88 4.57
N PRO A 458 3.15 -24.84 4.22
CA PRO A 458 2.21 -25.88 4.61
C PRO A 458 2.80 -27.26 4.27
N THR A 459 2.64 -28.22 5.15
CA THR A 459 3.11 -29.60 4.90
C THR A 459 2.24 -30.26 3.84
N ASP A 460 2.76 -31.27 3.12
CA ASP A 460 2.05 -31.99 2.03
C ASP A 460 0.64 -32.50 2.42
N LYS A 461 0.34 -32.64 3.71
CA LYS A 461 -0.98 -33.09 4.20
C LYS A 461 -2.09 -32.04 4.09
N ASP A 462 -1.75 -30.77 3.92
CA ASP A 462 -2.70 -29.66 3.93
C ASP A 462 -2.92 -29.03 2.54
N ASN A 463 -2.38 -29.64 1.50
CA ASN A 463 -2.49 -29.12 0.14
C ASN A 463 -3.94 -29.15 -0.36
N PRO A 464 -4.48 -28.05 -0.88
CA PRO A 464 -5.79 -28.03 -1.50
C PRO A 464 -5.79 -28.79 -2.83
N ASP A 465 -6.87 -29.52 -3.10
CA ASP A 465 -7.11 -30.16 -4.41
C ASP A 465 -7.54 -29.12 -5.44
N VAL A 466 -8.35 -28.13 -5.00
CA VAL A 466 -8.85 -27.05 -5.86
C VAL A 466 -8.75 -25.71 -5.15
N ILE A 467 -8.15 -24.74 -5.82
CA ILE A 467 -8.06 -23.33 -5.39
C ILE A 467 -8.99 -22.49 -6.26
N PHE A 468 -9.97 -21.85 -5.63
CA PHE A 468 -10.81 -20.84 -6.26
C PHE A 468 -10.22 -19.45 -6.04
N ILE A 469 -10.14 -18.63 -7.10
CA ILE A 469 -9.68 -17.23 -7.05
C ILE A 469 -10.81 -16.36 -7.58
N ASP A 470 -11.53 -15.68 -6.69
CA ASP A 470 -12.60 -14.76 -7.07
C ASP A 470 -12.06 -13.34 -7.31
N GLU A 471 -12.86 -12.49 -7.98
CA GLU A 471 -12.50 -11.13 -8.41
C GLU A 471 -11.14 -11.08 -9.13
N PHE A 472 -10.90 -12.03 -10.03
CA PHE A 472 -9.62 -12.21 -10.71
C PHE A 472 -9.21 -11.00 -11.57
N SER A 473 -10.12 -10.14 -11.97
CA SER A 473 -9.82 -8.89 -12.65
C SER A 473 -8.87 -7.98 -11.87
N MET A 474 -8.86 -8.11 -10.52
CA MET A 474 -8.01 -7.34 -9.62
C MET A 474 -6.64 -7.99 -9.35
N VAL A 475 -6.41 -9.22 -9.82
CA VAL A 475 -5.15 -9.95 -9.61
C VAL A 475 -4.11 -9.48 -10.63
N ASP A 476 -2.99 -8.94 -10.14
CA ASP A 476 -1.87 -8.52 -10.99
C ASP A 476 -0.87 -9.64 -11.27
N SER A 477 0.08 -9.35 -12.18
CA SER A 477 1.07 -10.34 -12.63
C SER A 477 2.01 -10.80 -11.52
N ILE A 478 2.44 -9.91 -10.63
CA ILE A 478 3.33 -10.27 -9.51
C ILE A 478 2.60 -11.17 -8.52
N LEU A 479 1.36 -10.81 -8.15
CA LEU A 479 0.57 -11.54 -7.17
C LEU A 479 0.27 -12.97 -7.64
N LEU A 480 -0.16 -13.14 -8.90
CA LEU A 480 -0.42 -14.48 -9.46
C LEU A 480 0.86 -15.31 -9.55
N SER A 481 1.96 -14.68 -9.98
CA SER A 481 3.27 -15.32 -10.07
C SER A 481 3.73 -15.83 -8.70
N GLU A 482 3.60 -15.02 -7.65
CA GLU A 482 3.95 -15.43 -6.28
C GLU A 482 3.04 -16.56 -5.76
N LEU A 483 1.75 -16.54 -6.07
CA LEU A 483 0.84 -17.64 -5.76
C LEU A 483 1.32 -18.92 -6.45
N PHE A 484 1.62 -18.90 -7.74
CA PHE A 484 2.10 -20.08 -8.47
C PHE A 484 3.47 -20.57 -7.97
N LYS A 485 4.36 -19.66 -7.56
CA LYS A 485 5.65 -20.00 -6.94
C LYS A 485 5.46 -20.77 -5.63
N ARG A 486 4.57 -20.27 -4.76
CA ARG A 486 4.30 -20.89 -3.45
C ARG A 486 3.51 -22.19 -3.52
N THR A 487 2.77 -22.36 -4.62
CA THR A 487 2.03 -23.59 -4.89
C THR A 487 2.74 -24.52 -5.89
N SER A 488 4.01 -24.25 -6.24
CA SER A 488 4.76 -25.01 -7.26
C SER A 488 4.92 -26.49 -6.92
N GLN A 489 5.03 -26.82 -5.64
CA GLN A 489 5.09 -28.21 -5.16
C GLN A 489 3.73 -28.96 -5.24
N TYR A 490 2.62 -28.24 -5.43
CA TYR A 490 1.26 -28.80 -5.48
C TYR A 490 0.87 -29.12 -6.93
N TYR A 491 1.54 -30.06 -7.57
CA TYR A 491 1.33 -30.38 -8.99
C TYR A 491 -0.05 -30.91 -9.32
N LYS A 492 -0.78 -31.49 -8.33
CA LYS A 492 -2.16 -31.98 -8.51
C LYS A 492 -3.21 -30.88 -8.38
N THR A 493 -2.91 -29.80 -7.69
CA THR A 493 -3.85 -28.71 -7.41
C THR A 493 -4.37 -28.07 -8.69
N ARG A 494 -5.68 -27.89 -8.76
CA ARG A 494 -6.38 -27.18 -9.83
C ARG A 494 -6.68 -25.76 -9.42
N PHE A 495 -6.79 -24.89 -10.40
CA PHE A 495 -7.14 -23.49 -10.19
C PHE A 495 -8.44 -23.16 -10.92
N VAL A 496 -9.38 -22.57 -10.21
CA VAL A 496 -10.63 -22.06 -10.76
C VAL A 496 -10.62 -20.53 -10.64
N VAL A 497 -10.66 -19.86 -11.75
CA VAL A 497 -10.59 -18.41 -11.85
C VAL A 497 -11.99 -17.85 -12.11
N VAL A 498 -12.42 -16.91 -11.28
CA VAL A 498 -13.74 -16.27 -11.35
C VAL A 498 -13.57 -14.77 -11.56
N GLY A 499 -14.25 -14.21 -12.56
CA GLY A 499 -14.08 -12.78 -12.84
C GLY A 499 -15.15 -12.15 -13.72
N ASP A 500 -15.03 -10.84 -13.90
CA ASP A 500 -15.82 -10.04 -14.81
C ASP A 500 -14.89 -9.17 -15.68
N GLU A 501 -14.82 -9.49 -16.97
CA GLU A 501 -13.94 -8.80 -17.92
C GLU A 501 -14.27 -7.32 -18.14
N SER A 502 -15.46 -6.89 -17.75
CA SER A 502 -15.90 -5.49 -17.92
C SER A 502 -15.55 -4.61 -16.72
N GLN A 503 -15.19 -5.22 -15.57
CA GLN A 503 -14.72 -4.47 -14.42
C GLN A 503 -13.33 -3.86 -14.65
N LEU A 504 -12.90 -3.01 -13.71
CA LEU A 504 -11.55 -2.44 -13.69
C LEU A 504 -10.50 -3.56 -13.66
N PRO A 505 -9.41 -3.43 -14.43
CA PRO A 505 -8.25 -4.29 -14.28
C PRO A 505 -7.54 -4.04 -12.93
N SER A 506 -6.53 -4.85 -12.62
CA SER A 506 -5.68 -4.67 -11.43
C SER A 506 -5.10 -3.26 -11.35
N VAL A 507 -4.94 -2.74 -10.12
CA VAL A 507 -4.29 -1.43 -9.91
C VAL A 507 -2.81 -1.52 -10.29
N SER A 508 -2.14 -2.60 -9.85
CA SER A 508 -0.77 -2.90 -10.25
C SER A 508 -0.70 -3.37 -11.71
N PRO A 509 0.48 -3.27 -12.35
CA PRO A 509 0.66 -3.69 -13.74
C PRO A 509 0.29 -5.15 -14.00
N GLY A 510 -0.29 -5.37 -15.16
CA GLY A 510 -0.81 -6.65 -15.62
C GLY A 510 -2.22 -6.56 -16.16
N ASN A 511 -2.66 -7.59 -16.87
CA ASN A 511 -3.98 -7.65 -17.50
C ASN A 511 -4.43 -9.11 -17.67
N LEU A 512 -4.19 -9.91 -16.65
CA LEU A 512 -4.26 -11.36 -16.73
C LEU A 512 -5.61 -11.89 -17.21
N LEU A 513 -6.71 -11.43 -16.62
CA LEU A 513 -8.05 -11.90 -17.02
C LEU A 513 -8.32 -11.67 -18.51
N HIS A 514 -7.99 -10.47 -18.99
CA HIS A 514 -8.23 -10.12 -20.39
C HIS A 514 -7.35 -10.92 -21.35
N VAL A 515 -6.05 -11.08 -21.03
CA VAL A 515 -5.10 -11.89 -21.83
C VAL A 515 -5.52 -13.36 -21.84
N PHE A 516 -5.90 -13.92 -20.70
CA PHE A 516 -6.37 -15.32 -20.61
C PHE A 516 -7.59 -15.57 -21.52
N ILE A 517 -8.52 -14.62 -21.55
CA ILE A 517 -9.72 -14.70 -22.39
C ILE A 517 -9.36 -14.54 -23.87
N ARG A 518 -8.62 -13.49 -24.23
CA ARG A 518 -8.30 -13.15 -25.61
C ARG A 518 -7.44 -14.23 -26.28
N GLU A 519 -6.42 -14.70 -25.58
CA GLU A 519 -5.48 -15.70 -26.09
C GLU A 519 -5.94 -17.16 -25.81
N LYS A 520 -7.11 -17.34 -25.21
CA LYS A 520 -7.67 -18.68 -24.89
C LYS A 520 -6.66 -19.52 -24.12
N LEU A 521 -6.01 -18.92 -23.13
CA LEU A 521 -4.93 -19.57 -22.39
C LEU A 521 -5.40 -20.67 -21.44
N THR A 522 -6.66 -20.64 -21.04
CA THR A 522 -7.27 -21.61 -20.13
C THR A 522 -8.63 -22.03 -20.69
N SER A 523 -9.23 -23.07 -20.12
CA SER A 523 -10.62 -23.40 -20.43
C SER A 523 -11.55 -22.30 -19.92
N LEU A 524 -12.37 -21.73 -20.79
CA LEU A 524 -13.23 -20.59 -20.52
C LEU A 524 -14.69 -20.96 -20.62
N THR A 525 -15.42 -20.75 -19.54
CA THR A 525 -16.89 -20.73 -19.52
C THR A 525 -17.39 -19.29 -19.41
N ARG A 526 -18.19 -18.84 -20.36
CA ARG A 526 -18.77 -17.50 -20.38
C ARG A 526 -20.26 -17.58 -20.06
N LEU A 527 -20.69 -17.01 -18.96
CA LEU A 527 -22.11 -16.88 -18.61
C LEU A 527 -22.70 -15.64 -19.27
N THR A 528 -23.69 -15.85 -20.13
CA THR A 528 -24.34 -14.77 -20.91
C THR A 528 -25.76 -14.49 -20.44
N LYS A 529 -26.47 -15.49 -19.89
CA LYS A 529 -27.86 -15.37 -19.44
C LYS A 529 -27.91 -14.63 -18.11
N SER A 530 -28.63 -13.50 -18.04
CA SER A 530 -28.89 -12.80 -16.79
C SER A 530 -30.08 -13.41 -16.06
N PHE A 531 -29.89 -13.78 -14.79
CA PHE A 531 -30.96 -14.32 -13.91
C PHE A 531 -31.57 -13.25 -13.01
N ARG A 532 -31.11 -12.02 -13.07
CA ARG A 532 -31.70 -10.86 -12.36
C ARG A 532 -32.97 -10.40 -13.05
N LEU A 533 -34.02 -11.25 -13.05
CA LEU A 533 -35.29 -11.01 -13.68
C LEU A 533 -36.01 -9.70 -13.30
N LYS A 534 -35.69 -9.12 -12.13
CA LYS A 534 -36.21 -7.83 -11.70
C LYS A 534 -35.38 -6.61 -12.18
N LEU A 535 -34.18 -6.82 -12.68
CA LEU A 535 -33.23 -5.78 -13.08
C LEU A 535 -33.02 -5.68 -14.59
N THR A 536 -33.52 -6.61 -15.39
CA THR A 536 -33.41 -6.55 -16.88
C THR A 536 -34.18 -5.38 -17.50
N GLU A 537 -35.15 -4.81 -16.76
CA GLU A 537 -35.93 -3.62 -17.17
C GLU A 537 -35.50 -2.36 -16.39
N GLY A 538 -34.52 -2.45 -15.48
CA GLY A 538 -34.08 -1.33 -14.66
C GLY A 538 -33.02 -0.45 -15.34
N GLY A 539 -32.99 0.83 -15.00
CA GLY A 539 -32.04 1.79 -15.55
C GLY A 539 -30.58 1.49 -15.15
N ILE A 540 -30.33 0.94 -13.97
CA ILE A 540 -29.00 0.50 -13.55
C ILE A 540 -28.49 -0.61 -14.48
N SER A 541 -29.32 -1.61 -14.79
CA SER A 541 -28.98 -2.70 -15.69
C SER A 541 -28.76 -2.24 -17.12
N GLN A 542 -29.65 -1.35 -17.62
CA GLN A 542 -29.50 -0.74 -18.94
C GLN A 542 -28.18 0.03 -19.02
N LEU A 543 -27.89 0.91 -18.05
CA LEU A 543 -26.71 1.77 -18.07
C LEU A 543 -25.43 0.94 -17.90
N SER A 544 -25.44 -0.13 -17.10
CA SER A 544 -24.32 -1.04 -16.98
C SER A 544 -24.00 -1.76 -18.30
N THR A 545 -25.04 -2.15 -19.04
CA THR A 545 -24.89 -2.76 -20.37
C THR A 545 -24.35 -1.75 -21.38
N GLU A 546 -24.86 -0.51 -21.37
CA GLU A 546 -24.37 0.55 -22.24
C GLU A 546 -22.88 0.85 -21.97
N PHE A 547 -22.48 0.96 -20.69
CA PHE A 547 -21.07 1.17 -20.34
C PHE A 547 -20.18 0.03 -20.81
N ARG A 548 -20.61 -1.23 -20.61
CA ARG A 548 -19.89 -2.41 -21.08
C ARG A 548 -19.73 -2.43 -22.61
N GLU A 549 -20.68 -1.92 -23.35
CA GLU A 549 -20.66 -1.86 -24.81
C GLU A 549 -20.02 -0.58 -25.38
N GLY A 550 -19.52 0.31 -24.51
CA GLY A 550 -18.91 1.57 -24.94
C GLY A 550 -19.91 2.60 -25.42
N ARG A 551 -21.16 2.51 -24.96
CA ARG A 551 -22.27 3.40 -25.35
C ARG A 551 -22.78 4.20 -24.16
N PHE A 552 -23.31 5.36 -24.41
CA PHE A 552 -24.07 6.17 -23.47
C PHE A 552 -25.17 6.92 -24.22
N THR A 553 -26.40 6.48 -24.05
CA THR A 553 -27.53 6.93 -24.87
C THR A 553 -28.38 8.02 -24.23
N LEU A 554 -28.20 8.27 -22.92
CA LEU A 554 -28.93 9.32 -22.23
C LEU A 554 -28.63 10.68 -22.86
N THR A 555 -29.65 11.30 -23.39
CA THR A 555 -29.58 12.65 -23.93
C THR A 555 -30.40 13.59 -23.08
N ASN A 556 -29.83 14.75 -22.76
CA ASN A 556 -30.55 15.82 -22.08
C ASN A 556 -30.25 17.13 -22.75
N ASN A 557 -31.31 17.93 -22.94
CA ASN A 557 -31.13 19.27 -23.46
C ASN A 557 -31.18 20.37 -22.40
N ASP A 558 -31.53 20.05 -21.12
CA ASP A 558 -31.60 21.05 -20.06
C ASP A 558 -31.34 20.37 -18.71
N ASP A 559 -30.97 21.15 -17.68
CA ASP A 559 -30.64 20.74 -16.29
C ASP A 559 -31.75 19.95 -15.56
N GLN A 560 -32.55 19.19 -16.26
CA GLN A 560 -33.64 18.41 -15.72
C GLN A 560 -33.18 17.11 -15.12
N VAL A 561 -33.79 16.72 -14.02
CA VAL A 561 -33.57 15.42 -13.36
C VAL A 561 -34.33 14.35 -14.13
N PHE A 562 -33.64 13.32 -14.63
CA PHE A 562 -34.28 12.18 -15.25
C PHE A 562 -34.48 11.05 -14.27
N THR A 563 -35.70 10.65 -14.08
CA THR A 563 -36.01 9.35 -13.52
C THR A 563 -36.11 8.38 -14.67
N ILE A 564 -35.06 7.59 -14.91
CA ILE A 564 -35.00 6.64 -16.03
C ILE A 564 -35.87 5.43 -15.70
N SER A 565 -35.86 5.07 -14.41
CA SER A 565 -36.65 3.97 -13.87
C SER A 565 -36.76 4.14 -12.35
N LYS A 566 -37.43 3.21 -11.66
CA LYS A 566 -37.54 3.26 -10.19
C LYS A 566 -36.16 3.16 -9.50
N ASP A 567 -35.19 2.55 -10.15
CA ASP A 567 -33.86 2.28 -9.64
C ASP A 567 -32.77 3.27 -10.08
N LEU A 568 -33.01 4.12 -11.08
CA LEU A 568 -32.01 5.07 -11.59
C LEU A 568 -32.59 6.49 -11.77
N VAL A 569 -31.89 7.44 -11.13
CA VAL A 569 -32.09 8.89 -11.33
C VAL A 569 -30.78 9.45 -11.87
N ALA A 570 -30.80 10.09 -13.04
CA ALA A 570 -29.61 10.69 -13.63
C ALA A 570 -29.82 12.18 -13.90
N GLN A 571 -28.77 12.99 -13.73
CA GLN A 571 -28.78 14.40 -14.03
C GLN A 571 -27.47 14.83 -14.70
N ASN A 572 -27.58 15.59 -15.79
CA ASN A 572 -26.43 16.21 -16.44
C ASN A 572 -26.07 17.49 -15.72
N LEU A 573 -24.84 17.58 -15.23
CA LEU A 573 -24.31 18.75 -14.51
C LEU A 573 -22.84 18.95 -14.88
N GLU A 574 -22.48 20.16 -15.27
CA GLU A 574 -21.09 20.48 -15.65
C GLU A 574 -20.29 21.11 -14.49
N ASP A 575 -20.95 21.82 -13.59
CA ASP A 575 -20.31 22.48 -12.45
C ASP A 575 -20.22 21.57 -11.24
N GLU A 576 -19.01 21.47 -10.63
CA GLU A 576 -18.75 20.59 -9.49
C GLU A 576 -19.48 21.02 -8.21
N VAL A 577 -19.72 22.34 -8.01
CA VAL A 577 -20.44 22.84 -6.82
C VAL A 577 -21.91 22.44 -6.93
N SER A 578 -22.50 22.54 -8.12
CA SER A 578 -23.85 22.07 -8.40
C SER A 578 -23.97 20.56 -8.19
N ILE A 579 -22.98 19.78 -8.65
CA ILE A 579 -22.97 18.32 -8.40
C ILE A 579 -22.90 18.04 -6.89
N LEU A 580 -22.00 18.69 -6.16
CA LEU A 580 -21.88 18.52 -4.69
C LEU A 580 -23.20 18.83 -3.98
N SER A 581 -23.87 19.94 -4.34
CA SER A 581 -25.19 20.31 -3.79
C SER A 581 -26.24 19.23 -4.03
N ARG A 582 -26.26 18.61 -5.24
CA ARG A 582 -27.17 17.50 -5.55
C ARG A 582 -26.83 16.21 -4.78
N VAL A 583 -25.55 15.90 -4.62
CA VAL A 583 -25.09 14.78 -3.78
C VAL A 583 -25.63 14.92 -2.35
N LEU A 584 -25.41 16.07 -1.73
CA LEU A 584 -25.88 16.33 -0.36
C LEU A 584 -27.41 16.34 -0.27
N GLY A 585 -28.08 16.89 -1.29
CA GLY A 585 -29.54 16.85 -1.38
C GLY A 585 -30.11 15.43 -1.48
N ALA A 586 -29.54 14.60 -2.35
CA ALA A 586 -29.92 13.20 -2.51
C ALA A 586 -29.66 12.39 -1.24
N TYR A 587 -28.49 12.60 -0.60
CA TYR A 587 -28.14 11.95 0.67
C TYR A 587 -29.15 12.32 1.77
N LYS A 588 -29.49 13.61 1.90
CA LYS A 588 -30.49 14.09 2.86
C LYS A 588 -31.89 13.49 2.63
N VAL A 589 -32.29 13.31 1.36
CA VAL A 589 -33.56 12.63 1.01
C VAL A 589 -33.54 11.18 1.43
N MET A 590 -32.43 10.45 1.26
CA MET A 590 -32.29 9.07 1.73
C MET A 590 -32.40 8.98 3.26
N LEU A 591 -31.75 9.89 4.01
CA LEU A 591 -31.88 9.97 5.47
C LEU A 591 -33.33 10.24 5.92
N LYS A 592 -34.02 11.19 5.26
CA LYS A 592 -35.45 11.47 5.54
C LYS A 592 -36.35 10.28 5.28
N ASN A 593 -35.99 9.40 4.37
CA ASN A 593 -36.71 8.16 4.08
C ASN A 593 -36.26 6.99 4.96
N ASN A 594 -35.52 7.27 6.05
CA ASN A 594 -35.02 6.30 7.03
C ASN A 594 -34.13 5.21 6.40
N VAL A 595 -33.40 5.54 5.33
CA VAL A 595 -32.38 4.64 4.78
C VAL A 595 -31.20 4.61 5.77
N ASP A 596 -30.78 3.41 6.15
CA ASP A 596 -29.63 3.24 7.04
C ASP A 596 -28.36 3.72 6.33
N ILE A 597 -27.50 4.45 7.04
CA ILE A 597 -26.25 5.01 6.52
C ILE A 597 -25.36 3.90 5.94
N LYS A 598 -25.30 2.72 6.58
CA LYS A 598 -24.53 1.57 6.11
C LYS A 598 -24.98 1.04 4.72
N ASP A 599 -26.23 1.31 4.33
CA ASP A 599 -26.81 0.92 3.05
C ASP A 599 -26.62 2.00 1.95
N ILE A 600 -25.95 3.13 2.28
CA ILE A 600 -25.71 4.24 1.33
C ILE A 600 -24.22 4.29 0.98
N MET A 601 -23.88 4.30 -0.31
CA MET A 601 -22.51 4.43 -0.80
C MET A 601 -22.40 5.59 -1.79
N VAL A 602 -21.44 6.50 -1.58
CA VAL A 602 -21.13 7.57 -2.53
C VAL A 602 -19.84 7.25 -3.26
N LEU A 603 -19.86 7.24 -4.59
CA LEU A 603 -18.74 6.85 -5.43
C LEU A 603 -18.22 8.02 -6.28
N THR A 604 -16.90 8.20 -6.28
CA THR A 604 -16.18 9.20 -7.07
C THR A 604 -14.94 8.60 -7.73
N PRO A 605 -14.48 9.11 -8.89
CA PRO A 605 -13.23 8.67 -9.50
C PRO A 605 -11.94 9.09 -8.76
N SER A 606 -11.98 10.16 -7.92
CA SER A 606 -10.78 10.80 -7.37
C SER A 606 -10.76 10.89 -5.84
N ASN A 607 -9.54 10.97 -5.26
CA ASN A 607 -9.37 11.20 -3.82
C ASN A 607 -9.48 12.69 -3.45
N LYS A 608 -9.00 13.60 -4.33
CA LYS A 608 -8.86 15.05 -4.08
C LYS A 608 -9.81 15.88 -4.95
N GLY A 609 -10.02 17.13 -4.54
CA GLY A 609 -10.88 18.09 -5.25
C GLY A 609 -12.28 18.18 -4.66
N ILE A 610 -13.13 19.07 -5.22
CA ILE A 610 -14.50 19.35 -4.72
C ILE A 610 -15.35 18.07 -4.65
N LEU A 611 -15.24 17.20 -5.64
CA LEU A 611 -15.92 15.91 -5.70
C LEU A 611 -14.99 14.74 -5.36
N GLY A 612 -13.85 15.01 -4.74
CA GLY A 612 -12.94 13.98 -4.25
C GLY A 612 -13.47 13.29 -2.99
N GLN A 613 -13.03 12.04 -2.77
CA GLN A 613 -13.45 11.22 -1.63
C GLN A 613 -13.33 11.97 -0.29
N LEU A 614 -12.22 12.69 -0.06
CA LEU A 614 -11.97 13.40 1.20
C LEU A 614 -13.01 14.49 1.46
N ASN A 615 -13.21 15.38 0.49
CA ASN A 615 -14.17 16.47 0.63
C ASN A 615 -15.62 15.95 0.72
N LEU A 616 -15.98 14.93 -0.08
CA LEU A 616 -17.30 14.30 0.00
C LEU A 616 -17.56 13.70 1.39
N ASN A 617 -16.57 13.01 1.97
CA ASN A 617 -16.67 12.46 3.32
C ASN A 617 -16.92 13.55 4.37
N ASN A 618 -16.11 14.62 4.35
CA ASN A 618 -16.28 15.74 5.30
C ASN A 618 -17.66 16.40 5.16
N ARG A 619 -18.10 16.67 3.93
CA ARG A 619 -19.39 17.31 3.68
C ARG A 619 -20.59 16.43 4.04
N ILE A 620 -20.50 15.13 3.81
CA ILE A 620 -21.54 14.17 4.19
C ILE A 620 -21.57 14.03 5.72
N GLN A 621 -20.42 13.97 6.38
CA GLN A 621 -20.33 13.97 7.84
C GLN A 621 -21.02 15.22 8.45
N GLU A 622 -20.68 16.42 7.95
CA GLU A 622 -21.33 17.68 8.36
C GLU A 622 -22.86 17.58 8.19
N LEU A 623 -23.32 17.11 7.00
CA LEU A 623 -24.74 16.93 6.73
C LEU A 623 -25.42 15.96 7.71
N ILE A 624 -24.79 14.85 8.06
CA ILE A 624 -25.32 13.84 8.98
C ILE A 624 -25.44 14.43 10.37
N ARG A 625 -24.40 15.14 10.82
CA ARG A 625 -24.38 15.80 12.13
C ARG A 625 -25.47 16.83 12.24
N ASP A 626 -25.64 17.70 11.23
CA ASP A 626 -26.72 18.69 11.17
C ASP A 626 -28.10 18.03 11.12
N PHE A 627 -28.24 16.91 10.40
CA PHE A 627 -29.52 16.20 10.26
C PHE A 627 -29.99 15.57 11.57
N TYR A 628 -29.07 15.05 12.38
CA TYR A 628 -29.36 14.45 13.68
C TYR A 628 -29.15 15.40 14.86
N GLU A 629 -28.98 16.69 14.61
CA GLU A 629 -28.79 17.75 15.63
C GLU A 629 -27.68 17.40 16.64
N LYS A 630 -26.58 16.82 16.16
CA LYS A 630 -25.40 16.48 16.99
C LYS A 630 -24.71 17.74 17.48
N ASP A 631 -24.26 17.74 18.75
CA ASP A 631 -23.61 18.90 19.34
C ASP A 631 -22.29 19.24 18.63
N LEU A 632 -22.04 20.55 18.40
CA LEU A 632 -20.79 21.08 17.84
C LEU A 632 -19.60 20.92 18.82
N PHE A 633 -19.89 20.73 20.10
CA PHE A 633 -18.89 20.55 21.17
C PHE A 633 -18.62 19.05 21.48
N ASP A 634 -19.17 18.12 20.71
CA ASP A 634 -18.83 16.72 20.88
C ASP A 634 -17.32 16.51 20.77
N PHE A 635 -16.78 15.65 21.64
CA PHE A 635 -15.37 15.28 21.58
C PHE A 635 -15.02 14.60 20.27
N TYR A 636 -13.90 14.97 19.65
CA TYR A 636 -13.41 14.40 18.42
C TYR A 636 -11.89 14.20 18.46
N LEU A 637 -11.42 13.25 17.63
CA LEU A 637 -10.00 13.15 17.29
C LEU A 637 -9.76 13.78 15.93
N GLU A 638 -8.70 14.60 15.84
CA GLU A 638 -8.29 15.28 14.62
C GLU A 638 -7.12 14.55 13.99
N SER A 639 -7.18 14.37 12.69
CA SER A 639 -6.16 13.73 11.88
C SER A 639 -5.89 14.54 10.63
N LYS A 640 -4.64 14.58 10.18
CA LYS A 640 -4.26 15.22 8.92
C LYS A 640 -4.08 14.18 7.83
N GLN A 641 -4.92 14.22 6.82
CA GLN A 641 -4.91 13.28 5.71
C GLN A 641 -4.73 14.02 4.38
N PHE A 642 -3.67 13.70 3.63
CA PHE A 642 -3.32 14.35 2.36
C PHE A 642 -3.24 15.89 2.42
N GLY A 643 -2.95 16.45 3.60
CA GLY A 643 -2.87 17.90 3.85
C GLY A 643 -4.19 18.54 4.29
N GLU A 644 -5.29 17.78 4.36
CA GLU A 644 -6.59 18.21 4.86
C GLU A 644 -6.83 17.69 6.29
N ILE A 645 -7.59 18.46 7.07
CA ILE A 645 -7.99 18.05 8.43
C ILE A 645 -9.24 17.18 8.31
N VAL A 646 -9.21 16.00 8.94
CA VAL A 646 -10.33 15.09 9.09
C VAL A 646 -10.62 14.95 10.56
N ARG A 647 -11.88 15.08 10.97
CA ARG A 647 -12.34 14.91 12.34
C ARG A 647 -13.16 13.66 12.45
N PHE A 648 -12.91 12.88 13.48
CA PHE A 648 -13.63 11.66 13.79
C PHE A 648 -14.47 11.85 15.04
N TYR A 649 -15.76 11.61 14.94
CA TYR A 649 -16.71 11.73 16.04
C TYR A 649 -17.32 10.37 16.39
N LYS A 650 -17.87 10.26 17.58
CA LYS A 650 -18.71 9.12 17.95
C LYS A 650 -19.86 8.96 16.95
N ASP A 651 -20.19 7.73 16.62
CA ASP A 651 -21.16 7.30 15.60
C ASP A 651 -20.74 7.49 14.14
N ASP A 652 -19.55 8.02 13.86
CA ASP A 652 -19.04 8.06 12.50
C ASP A 652 -18.79 6.66 11.93
N PHE A 653 -19.07 6.51 10.64
CA PHE A 653 -18.61 5.37 9.87
C PHE A 653 -17.19 5.62 9.38
N VAL A 654 -16.33 4.63 9.56
CA VAL A 654 -14.91 4.67 9.18
C VAL A 654 -14.54 3.47 8.33
N ILE A 655 -13.46 3.63 7.56
CA ILE A 655 -12.85 2.56 6.77
C ILE A 655 -11.42 2.33 7.23
N PHE A 656 -11.03 1.07 7.41
CA PHE A 656 -9.64 0.69 7.66
C PHE A 656 -8.83 0.81 6.37
N LYS A 657 -7.67 1.47 6.44
CA LYS A 657 -6.81 1.74 5.27
C LYS A 657 -5.78 0.66 5.01
N ASN A 658 -5.41 -0.10 6.03
CA ASN A 658 -4.34 -1.09 5.97
C ASN A 658 -4.81 -2.44 6.50
N ASN A 659 -4.10 -3.49 6.09
CA ASN A 659 -4.26 -4.83 6.64
C ASN A 659 -3.46 -4.93 7.95
N ARG A 660 -4.13 -4.97 9.11
CA ARG A 660 -3.44 -4.97 10.41
C ARG A 660 -4.30 -5.58 11.51
N SER A 661 -3.64 -6.14 12.54
CA SER A 661 -4.27 -6.53 13.79
C SER A 661 -4.36 -5.35 14.74
N PHE A 662 -5.47 -5.27 15.48
CA PHE A 662 -5.72 -4.27 16.51
C PHE A 662 -6.19 -4.96 17.80
N PRO A 663 -5.85 -4.42 18.99
CA PRO A 663 -6.33 -4.94 20.27
C PRO A 663 -7.86 -4.92 20.35
N THR A 664 -8.44 -5.95 20.98
CA THR A 664 -9.89 -5.95 21.27
C THR A 664 -10.24 -4.97 22.39
N ALA A 665 -11.51 -4.54 22.45
CA ALA A 665 -11.99 -3.64 23.50
C ALA A 665 -11.82 -4.23 24.90
N ASP A 666 -12.08 -5.52 25.08
CA ASP A 666 -11.96 -6.20 26.37
C ASP A 666 -10.53 -6.19 26.88
N SER A 667 -9.56 -6.42 25.99
CA SER A 667 -8.13 -6.32 26.32
C SER A 667 -7.69 -4.88 26.58
N ALA A 668 -8.34 -3.87 25.96
CA ALA A 668 -8.01 -2.45 26.13
C ALA A 668 -8.58 -1.86 27.43
N ILE A 669 -9.75 -2.31 27.87
CA ILE A 669 -10.42 -1.82 29.11
C ILE A 669 -9.74 -2.39 30.37
N HIS A 670 -9.26 -3.63 30.32
CA HIS A 670 -8.58 -4.28 31.45
C HIS A 670 -7.10 -3.92 31.56
N ASN A 671 -6.49 -3.32 30.51
CA ASN A 671 -5.05 -3.06 30.41
C ASN A 671 -4.58 -1.71 30.92
N ALA A 672 -5.35 -1.01 31.71
CA ALA A 672 -4.76 0.11 32.42
C ALA A 672 -3.70 -0.37 33.46
N GLU A 673 -3.67 -1.65 33.88
CA GLU A 673 -2.87 -2.07 35.03
C GLU A 673 -2.17 -3.47 34.98
N GLU A 674 -2.49 -4.46 34.11
CA GLU A 674 -2.03 -5.85 34.40
C GLU A 674 -1.72 -6.85 33.26
N PHE A 675 -1.54 -6.53 31.96
CA PHE A 675 -1.30 -7.61 30.97
C PHE A 675 -0.03 -7.48 30.13
N THR A 676 0.63 -8.60 29.83
CA THR A 676 1.75 -8.76 28.90
C THR A 676 1.22 -8.78 27.46
N GLU A 677 2.07 -8.40 26.46
CA GLU A 677 1.70 -8.39 25.03
C GLU A 677 1.16 -9.74 24.50
N GLU A 678 1.46 -10.86 25.17
CA GLU A 678 0.99 -12.21 24.79
C GLU A 678 -0.47 -12.47 25.18
N GLU A 679 -1.08 -11.66 26.05
CA GLU A 679 -2.47 -11.84 26.53
C GLU A 679 -3.47 -10.92 25.85
N LEU A 680 -3.02 -9.98 24.98
CA LEU A 680 -3.91 -9.13 24.18
C LEU A 680 -4.50 -9.94 23.03
N SER A 681 -5.78 -10.27 23.13
CA SER A 681 -6.49 -10.79 21.97
C SER A 681 -6.53 -9.71 20.89
N GLU A 682 -5.90 -9.96 19.76
CA GLU A 682 -5.91 -9.08 18.60
C GLU A 682 -6.90 -9.57 17.54
N VAL A 683 -7.59 -8.63 16.92
CA VAL A 683 -8.49 -8.88 15.80
C VAL A 683 -7.90 -8.24 14.54
N TYR A 684 -7.78 -9.05 13.51
CA TYR A 684 -7.27 -8.63 12.22
C TYR A 684 -8.34 -7.92 11.40
N GLN A 685 -8.07 -6.68 11.02
CA GLN A 685 -8.90 -5.89 10.12
C GLN A 685 -8.25 -5.82 8.74
N ASN A 686 -9.07 -5.95 7.69
CA ASN A 686 -8.60 -5.84 6.32
C ASN A 686 -8.71 -4.40 5.82
N ASN A 687 -7.87 -4.04 4.87
CA ASN A 687 -8.05 -2.81 4.11
C ASN A 687 -9.41 -2.82 3.40
N GLY A 688 -10.22 -1.79 3.67
CA GLY A 688 -11.58 -1.67 3.14
C GLY A 688 -12.68 -2.16 4.09
N ASP A 689 -12.35 -2.76 5.22
CA ASP A 689 -13.34 -3.08 6.25
C ASP A 689 -13.96 -1.79 6.80
N ILE A 690 -15.27 -1.83 7.03
CA ILE A 690 -16.03 -0.68 7.52
C ILE A 690 -16.37 -0.90 9.00
N GLY A 691 -16.13 0.11 9.79
CA GLY A 691 -16.48 0.14 11.20
C GLY A 691 -17.33 1.35 11.55
N LYS A 692 -17.95 1.28 12.71
CA LYS A 692 -18.64 2.40 13.36
C LYS A 692 -17.90 2.79 14.63
N ILE A 693 -17.61 4.06 14.81
CA ILE A 693 -17.02 4.56 16.05
C ILE A 693 -18.05 4.48 17.16
N ILE A 694 -17.78 3.68 18.18
CA ILE A 694 -18.67 3.52 19.33
C ILE A 694 -18.25 4.36 20.53
N ASP A 695 -16.94 4.68 20.63
CA ASP A 695 -16.45 5.59 21.65
C ASP A 695 -15.11 6.23 21.25
N ILE A 696 -14.80 7.41 21.84
CA ILE A 696 -13.56 8.16 21.60
C ILE A 696 -12.99 8.61 22.94
N SER A 697 -11.70 8.38 23.13
CA SER A 697 -10.93 8.87 24.28
C SER A 697 -9.64 9.55 23.83
N GLY A 698 -8.94 10.20 24.77
CA GLY A 698 -7.61 10.77 24.49
C GLY A 698 -6.56 9.73 24.05
N ASN A 699 -6.78 8.45 24.36
CA ASN A 699 -5.89 7.36 24.00
C ASN A 699 -6.18 6.75 22.61
N GLY A 700 -7.40 6.91 22.08
CA GLY A 700 -7.77 6.34 20.78
C GLY A 700 -9.27 6.24 20.56
N VAL A 701 -9.64 5.43 19.58
CA VAL A 701 -10.98 5.25 19.04
C VAL A 701 -11.39 3.78 19.16
N LEU A 702 -12.54 3.50 19.79
CA LEU A 702 -13.15 2.18 19.78
C LEU A 702 -14.07 2.06 18.56
N ILE A 703 -13.86 1.02 17.76
CA ILE A 703 -14.55 0.80 16.50
C ILE A 703 -15.17 -0.58 16.48
N GLU A 704 -16.49 -0.63 16.25
CA GLU A 704 -17.22 -1.86 15.97
C GLU A 704 -17.18 -2.14 14.46
N ASN A 705 -16.63 -3.27 14.05
CA ASN A 705 -16.70 -3.73 12.66
C ASN A 705 -18.16 -4.08 12.33
N ILE A 706 -18.76 -3.42 11.34
CA ILE A 706 -20.20 -3.56 11.02
C ILE A 706 -20.59 -4.94 10.47
N ILE A 707 -19.63 -5.77 10.09
CA ILE A 707 -19.88 -7.11 9.52
C ILE A 707 -19.66 -8.18 10.59
N THR A 708 -18.51 -8.14 11.29
CA THR A 708 -18.15 -9.16 12.28
C THR A 708 -18.72 -8.87 13.67
N GLY A 709 -19.06 -7.62 13.96
CA GLY A 709 -19.47 -7.16 15.30
C GLY A 709 -18.31 -7.06 16.30
N GLU A 710 -17.08 -7.33 15.86
CA GLU A 710 -15.89 -7.25 16.71
C GLU A 710 -15.54 -5.79 17.00
N VAL A 711 -15.16 -5.51 18.24
CA VAL A 711 -14.78 -4.17 18.70
C VAL A 711 -13.27 -4.11 18.89
N VAL A 712 -12.63 -3.15 18.20
CA VAL A 712 -11.18 -2.96 18.24
C VAL A 712 -10.82 -1.54 18.71
N LEU A 713 -9.65 -1.40 19.31
CA LEU A 713 -9.05 -0.11 19.68
C LEU A 713 -8.01 0.30 18.65
N VAL A 714 -8.15 1.50 18.08
CA VAL A 714 -7.12 2.16 17.26
C VAL A 714 -6.57 3.32 18.08
N PHE A 715 -5.25 3.28 18.39
CA PHE A 715 -4.62 4.32 19.19
C PHE A 715 -4.58 5.65 18.46
N ALA A 716 -4.60 6.76 19.20
CA ALA A 716 -4.72 8.13 18.67
C ALA A 716 -3.61 8.49 17.68
N ASP A 717 -2.38 8.02 17.88
CA ASP A 717 -1.24 8.19 16.99
C ASP A 717 -1.36 7.40 15.68
N GLN A 718 -2.14 6.31 15.67
CA GLN A 718 -2.37 5.45 14.52
C GLN A 718 -3.58 5.90 13.67
N VAL A 719 -4.52 6.67 14.23
CA VAL A 719 -5.77 7.07 13.54
C VAL A 719 -5.49 7.69 12.16
N SER A 720 -4.44 8.51 12.05
CA SER A 720 -4.08 9.17 10.78
C SER A 720 -3.73 8.19 9.67
N GLU A 721 -3.02 7.14 10.00
CA GLU A 721 -2.53 6.14 9.04
C GLU A 721 -3.57 5.05 8.79
N GLU A 722 -4.31 4.65 9.82
CA GLU A 722 -5.16 3.46 9.79
C GLU A 722 -6.61 3.74 9.41
N LEU A 723 -7.14 4.95 9.67
CA LEU A 723 -8.56 5.24 9.49
C LEU A 723 -8.84 6.33 8.45
N GLY A 724 -9.95 6.16 7.75
CA GLY A 724 -10.60 7.20 6.94
C GLY A 724 -12.09 7.25 7.22
N LEU A 725 -12.77 8.36 6.89
CA LEU A 725 -14.25 8.40 6.93
C LEU A 725 -14.84 7.47 5.86
N GLY A 726 -15.93 6.82 6.18
CA GLY A 726 -16.56 5.74 5.44
C GLY A 726 -17.91 6.07 4.79
N TYR A 727 -18.14 7.31 4.32
CA TYR A 727 -19.38 7.71 3.64
C TYR A 727 -19.24 7.76 2.12
N ALA A 728 -18.04 8.12 1.63
CA ALA A 728 -17.71 8.20 0.22
C ALA A 728 -16.41 7.44 -0.09
N TYR A 729 -16.37 6.79 -1.24
CA TYR A 729 -15.26 5.94 -1.68
C TYR A 729 -14.84 6.28 -3.10
N THR A 730 -13.58 6.01 -3.44
CA THR A 730 -13.23 5.95 -4.85
C THR A 730 -13.81 4.68 -5.47
N ILE A 731 -14.15 4.74 -6.78
CA ILE A 731 -14.68 3.58 -7.49
C ILE A 731 -13.71 2.39 -7.40
N HIS A 732 -12.38 2.63 -7.41
CA HIS A 732 -11.37 1.59 -7.21
C HIS A 732 -11.50 0.90 -5.84
N LYS A 733 -11.66 1.68 -4.76
CA LYS A 733 -11.83 1.13 -3.41
C LYS A 733 -13.16 0.42 -3.19
N SER A 734 -14.16 0.68 -4.03
CA SER A 734 -15.45 0.01 -3.95
C SER A 734 -15.49 -1.37 -4.64
N GLN A 735 -14.40 -1.79 -5.31
CA GLN A 735 -14.32 -3.11 -5.89
C GLN A 735 -14.52 -4.20 -4.82
N GLY A 736 -15.29 -5.22 -5.15
CA GLY A 736 -15.71 -6.24 -4.17
C GLY A 736 -16.78 -5.80 -3.16
N SER A 737 -17.20 -4.51 -3.17
CA SER A 737 -18.27 -4.02 -2.29
C SER A 737 -19.57 -3.83 -3.06
N GLU A 738 -20.70 -3.89 -2.37
CA GLU A 738 -22.03 -3.61 -2.92
C GLU A 738 -22.86 -2.80 -1.90
N SER A 739 -23.81 -2.01 -2.38
CA SER A 739 -24.74 -1.24 -1.54
C SER A 739 -26.14 -1.25 -2.13
N LYS A 740 -27.17 -1.13 -1.29
CA LYS A 740 -28.55 -1.02 -1.76
C LYS A 740 -28.78 0.28 -2.48
N TYR A 741 -28.33 1.38 -1.89
CA TYR A 741 -28.54 2.74 -2.37
C TYR A 741 -27.21 3.41 -2.65
N GLY A 742 -27.15 4.27 -3.67
CA GLY A 742 -25.91 4.97 -3.93
C GLY A 742 -26.02 6.23 -4.74
N ILE A 743 -24.94 6.95 -4.71
CA ILE A 743 -24.73 8.16 -5.51
C ILE A 743 -23.39 7.97 -6.25
N MET A 744 -23.41 8.15 -7.56
CA MET A 744 -22.22 8.13 -8.39
C MET A 744 -21.99 9.50 -9.02
N VAL A 745 -20.77 10.04 -8.89
CA VAL A 745 -20.41 11.34 -9.44
C VAL A 745 -19.31 11.24 -10.49
N VAL A 746 -19.47 11.94 -11.62
CA VAL A 746 -18.44 12.03 -12.67
C VAL A 746 -18.46 13.43 -13.27
N SER A 747 -17.55 14.31 -12.88
CA SER A 747 -17.43 15.67 -13.43
C SER A 747 -16.50 15.75 -14.65
N GLY A 748 -16.46 16.91 -15.30
CA GLY A 748 -15.51 17.22 -16.36
C GLY A 748 -14.04 17.10 -15.94
N LYS A 749 -13.71 17.35 -14.66
CA LYS A 749 -12.33 17.19 -14.12
C LYS A 749 -11.91 15.72 -13.99
N HIS A 750 -12.85 14.79 -13.92
CA HIS A 750 -12.59 13.36 -13.94
C HIS A 750 -12.28 12.81 -15.34
N TYR A 751 -12.15 13.67 -16.35
CA TYR A 751 -11.98 13.29 -17.75
C TYR A 751 -10.83 12.30 -17.99
N TYR A 752 -9.70 12.46 -17.31
CA TYR A 752 -8.53 11.57 -17.50
C TYR A 752 -8.65 10.24 -16.77
N GLN A 753 -9.47 10.17 -15.73
CA GLN A 753 -9.67 8.96 -14.92
C GLN A 753 -10.84 8.11 -15.43
N ALA A 754 -11.87 8.74 -16.03
CA ALA A 754 -13.05 8.06 -16.51
C ALA A 754 -12.75 7.20 -17.73
N ASN A 755 -13.24 5.97 -17.71
CA ASN A 755 -13.20 5.01 -18.81
C ASN A 755 -14.37 4.02 -18.66
N SER A 756 -14.63 3.18 -19.64
CA SER A 756 -15.73 2.22 -19.63
C SER A 756 -15.68 1.28 -18.41
N ASN A 757 -14.52 0.73 -18.11
CA ASN A 757 -14.35 -0.22 -17.00
C ASN A 757 -14.65 0.44 -15.64
N LEU A 758 -14.18 1.69 -15.44
CA LEU A 758 -14.45 2.44 -14.22
C LEU A 758 -15.93 2.76 -14.06
N LEU A 759 -16.57 3.23 -15.13
CA LEU A 759 -18.00 3.57 -15.12
C LEU A 759 -18.85 2.33 -14.87
N TYR A 760 -18.55 1.22 -15.55
CA TYR A 760 -19.20 -0.07 -15.34
C TYR A 760 -19.02 -0.58 -13.91
N THR A 761 -17.79 -0.56 -13.40
CA THR A 761 -17.49 -0.98 -12.02
C THR A 761 -18.31 -0.18 -11.01
N GLY A 762 -18.37 1.15 -11.18
CA GLY A 762 -19.11 2.03 -10.27
C GLY A 762 -20.62 1.76 -10.27
N ILE A 763 -21.24 1.73 -11.44
CA ILE A 763 -22.71 1.57 -11.53
C ILE A 763 -23.17 0.18 -11.04
N THR A 764 -22.36 -0.85 -11.22
CA THR A 764 -22.68 -2.23 -10.78
C THR A 764 -22.58 -2.45 -9.28
N ARG A 765 -22.10 -1.47 -8.51
CA ARG A 765 -22.06 -1.55 -7.02
C ARG A 765 -23.45 -1.39 -6.39
N PHE A 766 -24.42 -0.83 -7.12
CA PHE A 766 -25.74 -0.51 -6.58
C PHE A 766 -26.80 -1.58 -6.92
N LYS A 767 -27.62 -1.95 -5.92
CA LYS A 767 -28.61 -3.04 -6.04
C LYS A 767 -30.04 -2.55 -6.26
N GLU A 768 -30.45 -1.50 -5.55
CA GLU A 768 -31.84 -1.05 -5.51
C GLU A 768 -32.03 0.33 -6.13
N ARG A 769 -31.14 1.28 -5.85
CA ARG A 769 -31.28 2.64 -6.38
C ARG A 769 -29.95 3.36 -6.52
N CYS A 770 -29.78 4.03 -7.65
CA CYS A 770 -28.60 4.88 -7.95
C CYS A 770 -29.03 6.29 -8.35
N TYR A 771 -28.33 7.30 -7.81
CA TYR A 771 -28.33 8.68 -8.28
C TYR A 771 -27.02 8.93 -9.04
N LEU A 772 -27.12 9.23 -10.34
CA LEU A 772 -25.97 9.56 -11.17
C LEU A 772 -25.94 11.07 -11.46
N PHE A 773 -25.01 11.78 -10.85
CA PHE A 773 -24.76 13.20 -11.11
C PHE A 773 -23.46 13.35 -11.90
N ALA A 774 -23.55 13.70 -13.18
CA ALA A 774 -22.39 13.61 -14.06
C ALA A 774 -22.42 14.60 -15.23
N SER A 775 -21.24 14.97 -15.75
CA SER A 775 -21.11 15.55 -17.08
C SER A 775 -21.37 14.48 -18.13
N PHE A 776 -22.50 14.56 -18.79
CA PHE A 776 -22.87 13.61 -19.86
C PHE A 776 -21.93 13.69 -21.05
N LYS A 777 -21.34 14.88 -21.29
CA LYS A 777 -20.26 15.05 -22.28
C LYS A 777 -19.05 14.18 -21.94
N THR A 778 -18.62 14.19 -20.68
CA THR A 778 -17.52 13.35 -20.20
C THR A 778 -17.87 11.87 -20.34
N LEU A 779 -19.05 11.45 -19.92
CA LEU A 779 -19.50 10.06 -20.05
C LEU A 779 -19.48 9.58 -21.50
N ARG A 780 -20.09 10.33 -22.46
CA ARG A 780 -20.13 9.97 -23.90
C ARG A 780 -18.75 9.78 -24.51
N ASN A 781 -17.78 10.60 -24.10
CA ASN A 781 -16.43 10.54 -24.65
C ASN A 781 -15.64 9.38 -24.04
N LYS A 782 -15.83 9.13 -22.75
CA LYS A 782 -14.97 8.22 -21.98
C LYS A 782 -15.46 6.80 -21.93
N VAL A 783 -16.74 6.56 -22.08
CA VAL A 783 -17.30 5.21 -22.16
C VAL A 783 -16.75 4.40 -23.34
N LYS A 784 -16.25 5.04 -24.38
CA LYS A 784 -15.61 4.40 -25.55
C LYS A 784 -14.20 3.88 -25.27
N ILE A 785 -13.62 4.22 -24.12
CA ILE A 785 -12.26 3.88 -23.74
C ILE A 785 -12.31 2.69 -22.80
N PHE A 786 -11.71 1.58 -23.22
CA PHE A 786 -11.56 0.36 -22.43
C PHE A 786 -10.12 0.25 -21.96
N GLU A 787 -9.89 0.38 -20.67
CA GLU A 787 -8.54 0.33 -20.09
C GLU A 787 -7.89 -1.04 -20.24
N ASN A 788 -8.65 -2.10 -20.00
CA ASN A 788 -8.19 -3.47 -20.15
C ASN A 788 -7.78 -3.85 -21.59
N LYS A 789 -8.28 -3.14 -22.61
CA LYS A 789 -7.88 -3.34 -24.03
C LYS A 789 -6.61 -2.59 -24.40
N LYS A 790 -6.17 -1.64 -23.58
CA LYS A 790 -4.99 -0.80 -23.85
C LYS A 790 -3.72 -1.32 -23.23
N ARG A 791 -3.84 -2.14 -22.19
CA ARG A 791 -2.68 -2.66 -21.48
C ARG A 791 -1.95 -3.71 -22.30
N SER A 792 -0.63 -3.51 -22.44
CA SER A 792 0.28 -4.44 -23.08
C SER A 792 1.04 -5.24 -22.03
N THR A 793 1.14 -6.56 -22.22
CA THR A 793 1.80 -7.45 -21.27
C THR A 793 2.84 -8.34 -21.94
N LEU A 794 3.85 -8.77 -21.18
CA LEU A 794 4.83 -9.77 -21.64
C LEU A 794 4.17 -11.12 -21.90
N LEU A 795 3.07 -11.41 -21.23
CA LEU A 795 2.32 -12.64 -21.47
C LEU A 795 1.80 -12.70 -22.91
N ASP A 796 1.39 -11.56 -23.49
CA ASP A 796 1.03 -11.44 -24.91
C ASP A 796 2.21 -11.79 -25.80
N PHE A 797 3.37 -11.22 -25.49
CA PHE A 797 4.61 -11.46 -26.21
C PHE A 797 5.02 -12.96 -26.19
N PHE A 798 4.95 -13.63 -25.02
CA PHE A 798 5.27 -15.06 -24.94
C PHE A 798 4.31 -15.93 -25.75
N VAL A 799 3.02 -15.59 -25.77
CA VAL A 799 2.02 -16.30 -26.58
C VAL A 799 2.27 -16.10 -28.08
N GLU A 800 2.63 -14.89 -28.50
CA GLU A 800 2.95 -14.61 -29.90
C GLU A 800 4.20 -15.41 -30.37
N LYS A 801 5.26 -15.41 -29.54
CA LYS A 801 6.47 -16.18 -29.83
C LYS A 801 6.23 -17.70 -29.93
N ASP A 802 5.32 -18.24 -29.14
CA ASP A 802 4.94 -19.65 -29.20
C ASP A 802 4.16 -19.96 -30.50
N LYS A 803 3.25 -19.09 -30.91
CA LYS A 803 2.51 -19.24 -32.18
C LYS A 803 3.42 -19.16 -33.42
N GLU A 804 4.47 -18.31 -33.36
CA GLU A 804 5.46 -18.25 -34.45
C GLU A 804 6.15 -19.60 -34.67
N LYS A 805 6.38 -20.40 -33.62
CA LYS A 805 6.96 -21.74 -33.71
C LYS A 805 6.02 -22.74 -34.38
N ASP A 806 4.73 -22.70 -34.04
CA ASP A 806 3.73 -23.62 -34.62
C ASP A 806 3.50 -23.37 -36.11
N VAL A 807 3.92 -22.22 -36.66
CA VAL A 807 3.81 -21.89 -38.11
C VAL A 807 5.03 -22.36 -38.90
N VAL A 808 6.15 -22.64 -38.26
CA VAL A 808 7.42 -23.05 -38.90
C VAL A 808 7.52 -24.58 -39.04
N PHE A 809 6.61 -25.34 -38.45
CA PHE A 809 6.46 -26.79 -38.59
C PHE A 809 5.15 -27.10 -39.33
#